data_831a6dbc02907f141c6c5077a9871979
#
_entry.id   831a6dbc02907f141c6c5077a9871979
#
_cell.length_a   1.000
_cell.length_b   1.000
_cell.length_c   1.000
_cell.angle_alpha   90.00
_cell.angle_beta   90.00
_cell.angle_gamma   90.00
#
_symmetry.space_group_name_H-M   'P 1'
#
loop_
_entity.id
_entity.type
_entity.pdbx_description
1 polymer ?
#
loop_
_entity_poly.entity_id
_entity_poly.type
_entity_poly.pdbx_seq_one_letter_code
_entity_poly.pdbx_strand_id
1 'polypeptide(L)'
;MPLAPGTTIGPYTIVGPLGAGGMGEVYRARDARLQREVAIKVLPATLVADSERLRRFEQEARATGSLNHPNIVVVYDIGTHDGAPYVVEELLEGQTLRERLETGPMPARKAIDFARQITQGLAAAHQKGIVHRDLKPENLFVTHDGRVKILDFGLAKLTRLETDSTAFTSAPTAAGAGTGAGVILGTVGYMSPEQVRGQAADHRSDIFSFGSILYEMLAGRRAFSASSSVETMNAILKEEPADLGRSLADLPPGLERIVHHCLEKSPDERFQSARDLGFQLEALSATSAGSIAGGVSLASGATAARRGLGARVLLWPALLAAVLLAAAGFWAGRATVPPVAEAIYTQMTFQSGVISSARFAPDGQTVVYSAAWEGGPTRLYTARSGSPESRALELPTADLLSLSRSGEMAILLDPHFTLGWQRQGTLARAPLAGGAPREVMQDVEDADWAPDGEGLAVIRTVDARYRLEYPTGKVLYESNGWMTAPRFSPDGRFIAFIDHPSPGDDRGRIAVVDRDAKIRFLTDPFASMAGLAWTPDGRAVWFSAGRIGNIRAIHEVDLSGRQRVVDGAPTGMTLTDVASSGRTLIVRYSARRGILGTSPGNPVERDLSWLDWSRPAALSRDGRQVLFEEQGQGGGPGYSVYLRPTDGGPAVRLGRGSALDLSPDGRWALTASLDDEDLMTFLPTGVGEPRTVRVPGFQMINAQYHPDGRRILLLAAEKGHTPRFYVMDPEASGPPKAITPEGVGIVCAPSPDGRRIATTIAGKPAQIWPIDGGDPSPLPGSTPGDKPIHWSADGRTVSVIVIGNKAARLDAIDVASGRRSTVRTLSPADAAGIVSVDFVTLSADASVYAYSYRRMLSALYQVDGLR
;
A
#
# COMPACT_ATOMS: atom_id res chain seq x y z
N MET A 1 12.29 -20.57 44.94
CA MET A 1 13.67 -20.20 45.31
C MET A 1 14.39 -19.81 44.05
N PRO A 2 15.23 -18.79 44.06
CA PRO A 2 16.04 -18.43 42.89
C PRO A 2 16.85 -19.61 42.38
N LEU A 3 16.95 -19.77 41.08
CA LEU A 3 17.73 -20.87 40.48
C LEU A 3 19.22 -20.59 40.61
N ALA A 4 19.96 -21.55 41.14
CA ALA A 4 21.40 -21.43 41.34
C ALA A 4 22.15 -21.62 39.99
N PRO A 5 23.31 -20.95 39.80
CA PRO A 5 24.18 -21.23 38.64
C PRO A 5 24.53 -22.75 38.58
N GLY A 6 24.47 -23.31 37.39
CA GLY A 6 24.63 -24.72 37.11
C GLY A 6 23.33 -25.54 37.12
N THR A 7 22.20 -25.00 37.55
CA THR A 7 20.88 -25.65 37.43
C THR A 7 20.54 -25.87 35.96
N THR A 8 20.01 -27.05 35.64
CA THR A 8 19.65 -27.40 34.26
C THR A 8 18.14 -27.38 34.08
N ILE A 9 17.65 -26.60 33.11
CA ILE A 9 16.25 -26.48 32.70
C ILE A 9 16.15 -27.04 31.27
N GLY A 10 15.66 -28.28 31.10
CA GLY A 10 15.68 -28.92 29.80
C GLY A 10 17.10 -28.95 29.23
N PRO A 11 17.36 -28.45 28.01
CA PRO A 11 18.69 -28.40 27.42
C PRO A 11 19.51 -27.15 27.82
N TYR A 12 19.02 -26.34 28.72
CA TYR A 12 19.60 -25.05 29.09
C TYR A 12 20.26 -25.13 30.46
N THR A 13 21.48 -24.63 30.60
CA THR A 13 22.19 -24.54 31.88
C THR A 13 22.22 -23.10 32.36
N ILE A 14 21.73 -22.80 33.56
CA ILE A 14 21.71 -21.47 34.17
C ILE A 14 23.14 -21.03 34.41
N VAL A 15 23.46 -19.83 33.92
CA VAL A 15 24.77 -19.16 34.15
C VAL A 15 24.67 -18.19 35.33
N GLY A 16 23.58 -17.49 35.46
CA GLY A 16 23.33 -16.52 36.55
C GLY A 16 22.04 -15.68 36.35
N PRO A 17 21.60 -14.97 37.39
CA PRO A 17 20.45 -14.11 37.29
C PRO A 17 20.74 -12.85 36.42
N LEU A 18 19.76 -12.42 35.63
CA LEU A 18 19.76 -11.16 34.90
C LEU A 18 18.87 -10.11 35.55
N GLY A 19 17.78 -10.55 36.19
CA GLY A 19 16.85 -9.65 36.86
C GLY A 19 15.69 -10.40 37.49
N ALA A 20 14.97 -9.74 38.39
CA ALA A 20 13.72 -10.21 38.98
C ALA A 20 12.69 -9.09 38.96
N GLY A 21 11.44 -9.40 38.61
CA GLY A 21 10.36 -8.42 38.54
C GLY A 21 8.99 -9.05 38.84
N GLY A 22 7.95 -8.24 38.76
CA GLY A 22 6.57 -8.66 39.07
C GLY A 22 6.02 -9.82 38.21
N MET A 23 6.69 -10.17 37.08
CA MET A 23 6.29 -11.23 36.16
C MET A 23 7.20 -12.46 36.25
N GLY A 24 8.16 -12.52 37.17
CA GLY A 24 9.06 -13.66 37.32
C GLY A 24 10.53 -13.30 37.41
N GLU A 25 11.38 -14.32 37.37
CA GLU A 25 12.84 -14.19 37.44
C GLU A 25 13.45 -14.45 36.06
N VAL A 26 14.41 -13.64 35.64
CA VAL A 26 15.10 -13.77 34.34
C VAL A 26 16.54 -14.21 34.57
N TYR A 27 16.95 -15.24 33.88
CA TYR A 27 18.29 -15.86 34.01
C TYR A 27 19.02 -15.87 32.67
N ARG A 28 20.32 -15.63 32.71
CA ARG A 28 21.24 -15.97 31.64
C ARG A 28 21.48 -17.49 31.66
N ALA A 29 21.31 -18.12 30.55
CA ALA A 29 21.51 -19.56 30.41
C ALA A 29 22.25 -19.91 29.12
N ARG A 30 22.86 -21.10 29.08
CA ARG A 30 23.55 -21.61 27.91
C ARG A 30 22.77 -22.75 27.28
N ASP A 31 22.41 -22.64 26.01
CA ASP A 31 21.88 -23.74 25.21
C ASP A 31 23.03 -24.67 24.79
N ALA A 32 23.11 -25.87 25.40
CA ALA A 32 24.17 -26.81 25.13
C ALA A 32 24.12 -27.39 23.70
N ARG A 33 22.95 -27.47 23.08
CA ARG A 33 22.75 -28.02 21.74
C ARG A 33 23.23 -27.06 20.65
N LEU A 34 22.90 -25.75 20.78
CA LEU A 34 23.20 -24.74 19.79
C LEU A 34 24.43 -23.88 20.14
N GLN A 35 25.10 -24.17 21.26
CA GLN A 35 26.31 -23.48 21.73
C GLN A 35 26.15 -21.96 21.82
N ARG A 36 24.96 -21.51 22.24
CA ARG A 36 24.64 -20.06 22.36
C ARG A 36 24.15 -19.72 23.76
N GLU A 37 24.24 -18.45 24.13
CA GLU A 37 23.61 -17.93 25.33
C GLU A 37 22.19 -17.41 25.03
N VAL A 38 21.31 -17.57 26.01
CA VAL A 38 19.89 -17.22 25.93
C VAL A 38 19.45 -16.59 27.25
N ALA A 39 18.35 -15.84 27.21
CA ALA A 39 17.63 -15.43 28.39
C ALA A 39 16.51 -16.41 28.69
N ILE A 40 16.36 -16.82 29.94
CA ILE A 40 15.26 -17.70 30.39
C ILE A 40 14.45 -16.92 31.43
N LYS A 41 13.19 -16.65 31.11
CA LYS A 41 12.23 -16.07 32.01
C LYS A 41 11.38 -17.14 32.65
N VAL A 42 11.52 -17.33 33.98
CA VAL A 42 10.75 -18.28 34.75
C VAL A 42 9.60 -17.55 35.45
N LEU A 43 8.39 -18.04 35.19
CA LEU A 43 7.17 -17.40 35.68
C LEU A 43 6.78 -18.03 37.04
N PRO A 44 6.03 -17.28 37.90
CA PRO A 44 5.61 -17.83 39.20
C PRO A 44 4.78 -19.09 39.07
N ALA A 45 5.04 -20.10 39.91
CA ALA A 45 4.31 -21.35 39.89
C ALA A 45 2.81 -21.24 40.21
N THR A 46 2.37 -20.10 40.77
CA THR A 46 0.95 -19.76 40.99
C THR A 46 0.13 -19.67 39.69
N LEU A 47 0.79 -19.45 38.55
CA LEU A 47 0.15 -19.47 37.25
C LEU A 47 -0.29 -20.87 36.79
N VAL A 48 0.27 -21.94 37.38
CA VAL A 48 0.01 -23.34 37.00
C VAL A 48 -1.20 -23.91 37.73
N ALA A 49 -1.67 -23.28 38.80
CA ALA A 49 -2.82 -23.75 39.58
C ALA A 49 -4.12 -23.81 38.76
N ASP A 50 -4.14 -23.18 37.59
CA ASP A 50 -5.27 -23.15 36.65
C ASP A 50 -4.83 -23.63 35.26
N SER A 51 -5.30 -24.82 34.85
CA SER A 51 -4.99 -25.45 33.57
C SER A 51 -5.43 -24.58 32.35
N GLU A 52 -6.45 -23.74 32.50
CA GLU A 52 -6.92 -22.82 31.46
C GLU A 52 -5.96 -21.64 31.27
N ARG A 53 -5.36 -21.15 32.38
CA ARG A 53 -4.34 -20.10 32.35
C ARG A 53 -3.05 -20.59 31.71
N LEU A 54 -2.60 -21.79 32.03
CA LEU A 54 -1.42 -22.41 31.40
C LEU A 54 -1.61 -22.58 29.90
N ARG A 55 -2.77 -23.05 29.47
CA ARG A 55 -3.11 -23.21 28.05
C ARG A 55 -3.14 -21.86 27.30
N ARG A 56 -3.67 -20.80 27.92
CA ARG A 56 -3.67 -19.45 27.36
C ARG A 56 -2.23 -18.92 27.25
N PHE A 57 -1.43 -19.11 28.28
CA PHE A 57 -0.01 -18.74 28.25
C PHE A 57 0.74 -19.41 27.10
N GLU A 58 0.60 -20.74 26.93
CA GLU A 58 1.21 -21.47 25.83
C GLU A 58 0.75 -20.95 24.47
N GLN A 59 -0.53 -20.61 24.34
CA GLN A 59 -1.11 -20.09 23.11
C GLN A 59 -0.56 -18.68 22.80
N GLU A 60 -0.46 -17.78 23.78
CA GLU A 60 0.09 -16.44 23.62
C GLU A 60 1.61 -16.49 23.37
N ALA A 61 2.34 -17.34 24.05
CA ALA A 61 3.77 -17.53 23.82
C ALA A 61 4.07 -18.13 22.43
N ARG A 62 3.24 -19.07 21.93
CA ARG A 62 3.34 -19.58 20.56
C ARG A 62 3.02 -18.52 19.53
N ALA A 63 2.00 -17.67 19.78
CA ALA A 63 1.65 -16.57 18.91
C ALA A 63 2.81 -15.55 18.81
N THR A 64 3.40 -15.19 19.96
CA THR A 64 4.59 -14.31 20.02
C THR A 64 5.81 -14.97 19.36
N GLY A 65 6.04 -16.27 19.57
CA GLY A 65 7.11 -17.03 18.91
C GLY A 65 6.99 -17.09 17.39
N SER A 66 5.79 -16.83 16.83
CA SER A 66 5.60 -16.69 15.39
C SER A 66 6.05 -15.33 14.83
N LEU A 67 6.34 -14.35 15.71
CA LEU A 67 6.81 -13.02 15.32
C LEU A 67 8.32 -13.08 15.04
N ASN A 68 8.70 -12.73 13.83
CA ASN A 68 10.10 -12.56 13.45
C ASN A 68 10.27 -11.14 12.89
N HIS A 69 10.72 -10.22 13.74
CA HIS A 69 10.91 -8.83 13.39
C HIS A 69 12.12 -8.23 14.13
N PRO A 70 12.95 -7.40 13.50
CA PRO A 70 14.15 -6.84 14.13
C PRO A 70 13.87 -6.04 15.40
N ASN A 71 12.66 -5.48 15.54
CA ASN A 71 12.27 -4.68 16.71
C ASN A 71 11.37 -5.44 17.70
N ILE A 72 11.32 -6.77 17.64
CA ILE A 72 10.62 -7.63 18.60
C ILE A 72 11.63 -8.65 19.14
N VAL A 73 11.56 -8.97 20.43
CA VAL A 73 12.38 -10.03 21.02
C VAL A 73 12.02 -11.38 20.40
N VAL A 74 13.03 -12.18 20.08
CA VAL A 74 12.81 -13.53 19.50
C VAL A 74 12.60 -14.52 20.64
N VAL A 75 11.47 -15.20 20.63
CA VAL A 75 11.18 -16.35 21.51
C VAL A 75 11.68 -17.62 20.82
N TYR A 76 12.57 -18.36 21.48
CA TYR A 76 13.18 -19.58 20.95
C TYR A 76 12.47 -20.86 21.39
N ASP A 77 11.99 -20.89 22.63
CA ASP A 77 11.39 -22.09 23.21
C ASP A 77 10.47 -21.74 24.38
N ILE A 78 9.59 -22.64 24.76
CA ILE A 78 8.74 -22.57 25.93
C ILE A 78 8.69 -23.94 26.62
N GLY A 79 8.58 -23.99 27.94
CA GLY A 79 8.48 -25.23 28.65
C GLY A 79 8.04 -25.04 30.09
N THR A 80 8.12 -26.16 30.87
CA THR A 80 7.84 -26.16 32.30
C THR A 80 9.00 -26.83 33.04
N HIS A 81 9.38 -26.28 34.20
CA HIS A 81 10.40 -26.84 35.09
C HIS A 81 9.90 -26.77 36.53
N ASP A 82 9.87 -27.89 37.23
CA ASP A 82 9.31 -28.03 38.60
C ASP A 82 7.91 -27.41 38.74
N GLY A 83 7.07 -27.55 37.72
CA GLY A 83 5.74 -26.97 37.71
C GLY A 83 5.69 -25.46 37.42
N ALA A 84 6.81 -24.77 37.18
CA ALA A 84 6.87 -23.38 36.78
C ALA A 84 7.05 -23.25 35.26
N PRO A 85 6.22 -22.50 34.54
CA PRO A 85 6.42 -22.27 33.12
C PRO A 85 7.61 -21.31 32.86
N TYR A 86 8.34 -21.57 31.77
CA TYR A 86 9.44 -20.71 31.38
C TYR A 86 9.39 -20.40 29.87
N VAL A 87 9.95 -19.23 29.51
CA VAL A 87 10.15 -18.81 28.12
C VAL A 87 11.63 -18.60 27.88
N VAL A 88 12.12 -19.08 26.74
CA VAL A 88 13.51 -18.89 26.31
C VAL A 88 13.55 -17.87 25.20
N GLU A 89 14.30 -16.80 25.41
CA GLU A 89 14.38 -15.67 24.52
C GLU A 89 15.81 -15.36 24.09
N GLU A 90 15.97 -14.52 23.06
CA GLU A 90 17.29 -13.99 22.71
C GLU A 90 17.87 -13.19 23.88
N LEU A 91 19.15 -13.43 24.16
CA LEU A 91 19.88 -12.63 25.14
C LEU A 91 20.22 -11.26 24.54
N LEU A 92 19.72 -10.20 25.14
CA LEU A 92 19.95 -8.83 24.70
C LEU A 92 21.05 -8.17 25.53
N GLU A 93 21.92 -7.39 24.87
CA GLU A 93 22.93 -6.57 25.52
C GLU A 93 22.60 -5.08 25.34
N GLY A 94 22.47 -4.36 26.46
CA GLY A 94 22.04 -2.96 26.46
C GLY A 94 21.31 -2.56 27.74
N GLN A 95 20.30 -1.72 27.63
CA GLN A 95 19.50 -1.23 28.74
C GLN A 95 18.04 -1.06 28.37
N THR A 96 17.14 -1.06 29.34
CA THR A 96 15.73 -0.73 29.09
C THR A 96 15.56 0.75 28.74
N LEU A 97 14.47 1.08 28.04
CA LEU A 97 14.13 2.48 27.79
C LEU A 97 13.87 3.22 29.09
N ARG A 98 13.40 2.54 30.16
CA ARG A 98 13.23 3.13 31.50
C ARG A 98 14.55 3.64 32.05
N GLU A 99 15.57 2.78 32.09
CA GLU A 99 16.92 3.15 32.55
C GLU A 99 17.51 4.28 31.69
N ARG A 100 17.24 4.28 30.40
CA ARG A 100 17.67 5.37 29.52
C ARG A 100 16.98 6.70 29.82
N LEU A 101 15.70 6.68 30.21
CA LEU A 101 14.94 7.89 30.56
C LEU A 101 15.32 8.47 31.92
N GLU A 102 15.92 7.71 32.83
CA GLU A 102 16.46 8.21 34.08
C GLU A 102 17.59 9.23 33.87
N THR A 103 18.27 9.18 32.73
CA THR A 103 19.31 10.15 32.36
C THR A 103 18.76 11.48 31.81
N GLY A 104 17.43 11.62 31.71
CA GLY A 104 16.73 12.83 31.27
C GLY A 104 16.11 12.70 29.87
N PRO A 105 15.49 13.77 29.36
CA PRO A 105 14.81 13.79 28.07
C PRO A 105 15.75 13.51 26.92
N MET A 106 15.19 13.02 25.82
CA MET A 106 15.94 12.72 24.62
C MET A 106 15.89 13.87 23.60
N PRO A 107 16.96 14.10 22.83
CA PRO A 107 16.88 14.95 21.64
C PRO A 107 15.79 14.45 20.68
N ALA A 108 14.98 15.38 20.14
CA ALA A 108 13.83 15.04 19.27
C ALA A 108 14.19 14.06 18.14
N ARG A 109 15.35 14.23 17.51
CA ARG A 109 15.83 13.32 16.44
C ARG A 109 16.00 11.88 16.93
N LYS A 110 16.53 11.68 18.14
CA LYS A 110 16.72 10.34 18.73
C LYS A 110 15.40 9.74 19.17
N ALA A 111 14.50 10.56 19.73
CA ALA A 111 13.14 10.15 20.09
C ALA A 111 12.37 9.69 18.85
N ILE A 112 12.44 10.42 17.72
CA ILE A 112 11.84 10.02 16.45
C ILE A 112 12.41 8.68 15.95
N ASP A 113 13.73 8.48 16.03
CA ASP A 113 14.35 7.23 15.59
C ASP A 113 13.86 6.02 16.41
N PHE A 114 13.80 6.15 17.73
CA PHE A 114 13.27 5.11 18.62
C PHE A 114 11.76 4.91 18.41
N ALA A 115 11.00 5.99 18.29
CA ALA A 115 9.58 5.96 18.00
C ALA A 115 9.25 5.19 16.72
N ARG A 116 10.01 5.42 15.63
CA ARG A 116 9.88 4.72 14.38
C ARG A 116 10.14 3.21 14.53
N GLN A 117 11.17 2.82 15.26
CA GLN A 117 11.50 1.41 15.51
C GLN A 117 10.40 0.70 16.34
N ILE A 118 9.85 1.38 17.37
CA ILE A 118 8.74 0.85 18.17
C ILE A 118 7.50 0.66 17.29
N THR A 119 7.14 1.65 16.47
CA THR A 119 5.96 1.55 15.59
C THR A 119 6.09 0.47 14.53
N GLN A 120 7.30 0.20 14.00
CA GLN A 120 7.56 -0.90 13.10
C GLN A 120 7.33 -2.27 13.77
N GLY A 121 7.81 -2.44 15.00
CA GLY A 121 7.57 -3.65 15.79
C GLY A 121 6.08 -3.85 16.12
N LEU A 122 5.40 -2.79 16.59
CA LEU A 122 3.95 -2.85 16.86
C LEU A 122 3.15 -3.18 15.59
N ALA A 123 3.47 -2.54 14.46
CA ALA A 123 2.80 -2.82 13.19
C ALA A 123 2.92 -4.28 12.76
N ALA A 124 4.10 -4.88 12.93
CA ALA A 124 4.31 -6.29 12.62
C ALA A 124 3.49 -7.24 13.53
N ALA A 125 3.35 -6.92 14.81
CA ALA A 125 2.52 -7.67 15.75
C ALA A 125 1.02 -7.50 15.45
N HIS A 126 0.57 -6.25 15.26
CA HIS A 126 -0.82 -5.93 14.98
C HIS A 126 -1.34 -6.57 13.67
N GLN A 127 -0.49 -6.68 12.64
CA GLN A 127 -0.83 -7.39 11.39
C GLN A 127 -1.15 -8.87 11.60
N LYS A 128 -0.61 -9.47 12.65
CA LYS A 128 -0.91 -10.85 13.06
C LYS A 128 -2.01 -10.95 14.13
N GLY A 129 -2.70 -9.85 14.41
CA GLY A 129 -3.75 -9.77 15.42
C GLY A 129 -3.23 -9.81 16.87
N ILE A 130 -1.91 -9.62 17.08
CA ILE A 130 -1.29 -9.62 18.40
C ILE A 130 -1.20 -8.20 18.91
N VAL A 131 -1.85 -7.91 20.05
CA VAL A 131 -1.86 -6.62 20.74
C VAL A 131 -1.02 -6.73 22.00
N HIS A 132 -0.16 -5.74 22.28
CA HIS A 132 0.78 -5.79 23.40
C HIS A 132 0.08 -5.60 24.75
N ARG A 133 -0.80 -4.61 24.87
CA ARG A 133 -1.64 -4.28 26.05
C ARG A 133 -0.96 -3.81 27.32
N ASP A 134 0.35 -3.88 27.42
CA ASP A 134 1.17 -3.39 28.54
C ASP A 134 2.45 -2.72 28.02
N LEU A 135 2.32 -1.90 26.99
CA LEU A 135 3.45 -1.18 26.42
C LEU A 135 3.88 -0.06 27.37
N LYS A 136 5.15 -0.12 27.80
CA LYS A 136 5.77 0.83 28.73
C LYS A 136 7.29 0.84 28.56
N PRO A 137 8.02 1.84 29.04
CA PRO A 137 9.47 1.91 28.89
C PRO A 137 10.25 0.71 29.42
N GLU A 138 9.73 0.04 30.44
CA GLU A 138 10.32 -1.19 30.99
C GLU A 138 10.28 -2.39 30.01
N ASN A 139 9.31 -2.41 29.08
CA ASN A 139 9.12 -3.43 28.07
C ASN A 139 9.74 -3.04 26.71
N LEU A 140 10.55 -2.00 26.69
CA LEU A 140 11.31 -1.56 25.52
C LEU A 140 12.80 -1.62 25.85
N PHE A 141 13.56 -2.42 25.11
CA PHE A 141 14.98 -2.61 25.33
C PHE A 141 15.79 -1.94 24.21
N VAL A 142 16.80 -1.17 24.59
CA VAL A 142 17.70 -0.49 23.67
C VAL A 142 19.04 -1.22 23.68
N THR A 143 19.37 -1.86 22.58
CA THR A 143 20.63 -2.58 22.42
C THR A 143 21.82 -1.62 22.23
N HIS A 144 23.04 -2.10 22.43
CA HIS A 144 24.26 -1.28 22.27
C HIS A 144 24.44 -0.68 20.87
N ASP A 145 23.95 -1.35 19.82
CA ASP A 145 23.91 -0.82 18.44
C ASP A 145 22.77 0.18 18.18
N GLY A 146 22.00 0.54 19.22
CA GLY A 146 20.93 1.55 19.14
C GLY A 146 19.62 1.05 18.56
N ARG A 147 19.43 -0.27 18.48
CA ARG A 147 18.18 -0.89 18.06
C ARG A 147 17.20 -0.99 19.23
N VAL A 148 15.92 -0.71 18.99
CA VAL A 148 14.86 -0.91 19.99
C VAL A 148 14.22 -2.29 19.77
N LYS A 149 14.09 -3.06 20.84
CA LYS A 149 13.39 -4.35 20.90
C LYS A 149 12.19 -4.27 21.85
N ILE A 150 11.02 -4.68 21.39
CA ILE A 150 9.81 -4.79 22.19
C ILE A 150 9.81 -6.14 22.88
N LEU A 151 9.66 -6.14 24.20
CA LEU A 151 9.63 -7.32 25.07
C LEU A 151 8.18 -7.66 25.45
N ASP A 152 7.92 -8.86 25.92
CA ASP A 152 6.73 -9.29 26.67
C ASP A 152 5.36 -9.02 26.03
N PHE A 153 5.16 -9.39 24.76
CA PHE A 153 3.84 -9.35 24.13
C PHE A 153 2.83 -10.27 24.83
N GLY A 154 1.68 -9.71 25.24
CA GLY A 154 0.48 -10.48 25.62
C GLY A 154 0.49 -11.13 27.02
N LEU A 155 1.65 -11.29 27.65
CA LEU A 155 1.77 -12.03 28.95
C LEU A 155 1.04 -11.36 30.13
N ALA A 156 0.72 -10.06 30.03
CA ALA A 156 0.11 -9.29 31.10
C ALA A 156 -1.37 -9.62 31.39
N LYS A 157 -2.08 -10.25 30.45
CA LYS A 157 -3.49 -10.59 30.64
C LYS A 157 -3.72 -11.71 31.65
N LEU A 158 -2.71 -12.58 31.83
CA LEU A 158 -2.77 -13.73 32.71
C LEU A 158 -2.63 -13.40 34.19
N THR A 159 -1.98 -12.26 34.51
CA THR A 159 -1.73 -11.81 35.89
C THR A 159 -2.84 -10.89 36.46
N ARG A 160 -3.69 -10.30 35.60
CA ARG A 160 -4.71 -9.31 36.03
C ARG A 160 -6.08 -9.84 36.44
N LEU A 161 -6.42 -11.11 36.14
CA LEU A 161 -7.74 -11.66 36.41
C LEU A 161 -8.01 -11.98 37.89
N GLU A 162 -7.06 -11.80 38.80
CA GLU A 162 -7.27 -12.00 40.24
C GLU A 162 -7.65 -10.76 41.03
N THR A 163 -7.58 -9.55 40.43
CA THR A 163 -7.90 -8.30 41.16
C THR A 163 -9.29 -7.76 40.83
N ASP A 164 -10.03 -8.31 39.86
CA ASP A 164 -11.21 -7.66 39.31
C ASP A 164 -12.58 -8.22 39.71
N SER A 165 -12.66 -9.21 40.63
CA SER A 165 -13.99 -9.71 41.00
C SER A 165 -14.47 -9.46 42.42
N THR A 166 -13.67 -8.90 43.36
CA THR A 166 -14.14 -8.72 44.75
C THR A 166 -13.65 -7.52 45.52
N ALA A 167 -13.01 -6.49 44.95
CA ALA A 167 -12.36 -5.44 45.73
C ALA A 167 -12.82 -3.99 45.47
N PHE A 168 -13.99 -3.74 44.92
CA PHE A 168 -14.54 -2.37 44.77
C PHE A 168 -15.75 -2.05 45.69
N THR A 169 -16.10 -2.93 46.61
CA THR A 169 -17.10 -2.61 47.63
C THR A 169 -16.55 -2.94 49.01
N SER A 170 -16.35 -1.89 49.84
CA SER A 170 -16.04 -1.84 51.26
C SER A 170 -14.56 -1.73 51.68
N ALA A 171 -14.17 -0.49 52.00
CA ALA A 171 -13.05 -0.11 52.88
C ALA A 171 -13.44 -0.29 54.36
N PRO A 172 -12.56 -0.32 55.39
CA PRO A 172 -11.93 0.91 55.85
C PRO A 172 -10.45 0.79 56.28
N THR A 173 -9.82 1.96 56.29
CA THR A 173 -8.56 2.37 56.96
C THR A 173 -8.02 1.49 58.09
N ALA A 174 -6.79 0.99 57.93
CA ALA A 174 -5.87 0.79 59.04
C ALA A 174 -4.42 1.01 58.56
N ALA A 175 -3.73 1.91 59.18
CA ALA A 175 -2.32 2.24 59.00
C ALA A 175 -1.43 1.11 59.54
N GLY A 176 -0.36 0.78 58.81
CA GLY A 176 0.67 -0.13 59.33
C GLY A 176 1.72 -0.52 58.26
N ALA A 177 2.78 0.24 58.24
CA ALA A 177 4.19 -0.04 57.88
C ALA A 177 4.55 -1.25 56.94
N GLY A 178 5.20 -0.96 55.86
CA GLY A 178 6.28 -1.81 55.33
C GLY A 178 6.15 -2.25 53.89
N THR A 179 6.93 -1.59 53.01
CA THR A 179 7.53 -2.11 51.76
C THR A 179 6.59 -2.70 50.67
N GLY A 180 6.26 -1.91 49.66
CA GLY A 180 5.59 -2.39 48.44
C GLY A 180 4.91 -1.31 47.60
N ALA A 181 4.92 -0.07 47.96
CA ALA A 181 4.14 1.01 47.34
C ALA A 181 4.70 1.51 45.98
N GLY A 182 5.92 1.16 45.63
CA GLY A 182 6.56 1.68 44.41
C GLY A 182 6.21 0.97 43.09
N VAL A 183 5.81 -0.32 43.16
CA VAL A 183 5.63 -1.15 41.95
C VAL A 183 4.25 -0.94 41.30
N ILE A 184 3.22 -0.68 42.07
CA ILE A 184 1.84 -0.47 41.55
C ILE A 184 1.66 0.93 40.94
N LEU A 185 2.36 1.94 41.46
CA LEU A 185 2.24 3.35 41.08
C LEU A 185 2.81 3.62 39.67
N GLY A 186 3.76 2.79 39.20
CA GLY A 186 4.49 3.00 37.94
C GLY A 186 3.75 2.63 36.65
N THR A 187 2.92 1.60 36.66
CA THR A 187 2.33 1.00 35.47
C THR A 187 1.09 1.75 34.97
N VAL A 188 0.35 2.40 35.79
CA VAL A 188 -0.93 3.07 35.50
C VAL A 188 -0.77 4.19 34.48
N GLY A 189 0.33 4.93 34.49
CA GLY A 189 0.52 6.12 33.65
C GLY A 189 0.60 5.89 32.12
N TYR A 190 0.63 4.64 31.67
CA TYR A 190 0.66 4.28 30.26
C TYR A 190 -0.61 3.55 29.78
N MET A 191 -1.56 3.31 30.68
CA MET A 191 -2.84 2.68 30.32
C MET A 191 -3.66 3.60 29.44
N SER A 192 -4.34 3.02 28.45
CA SER A 192 -5.30 3.75 27.65
C SER A 192 -6.61 4.01 28.43
N PRO A 193 -7.41 5.03 28.05
CA PRO A 193 -8.70 5.32 28.68
C PRO A 193 -9.66 4.11 28.71
N GLU A 194 -9.70 3.30 27.65
CA GLU A 194 -10.51 2.08 27.58
C GLU A 194 -10.01 1.00 28.55
N GLN A 195 -8.70 0.89 28.77
CA GLN A 195 -8.15 -0.02 29.77
C GLN A 195 -8.47 0.43 31.19
N VAL A 196 -8.42 1.74 31.46
CA VAL A 196 -8.82 2.31 32.76
C VAL A 196 -10.31 2.06 33.04
N ARG A 197 -11.16 2.09 31.99
CA ARG A 197 -12.59 1.79 32.10
C ARG A 197 -12.91 0.29 32.14
N GLY A 198 -11.92 -0.61 32.04
CA GLY A 198 -12.16 -2.06 31.97
C GLY A 198 -12.80 -2.53 30.64
N GLN A 199 -12.74 -1.71 29.60
CA GLN A 199 -13.28 -2.01 28.28
C GLN A 199 -12.30 -2.89 27.47
N ALA A 200 -12.77 -3.47 26.36
CA ALA A 200 -11.91 -4.28 25.50
C ALA A 200 -10.82 -3.41 24.85
N ALA A 201 -9.55 -3.76 25.12
CA ALA A 201 -8.39 -3.11 24.56
C ALA A 201 -8.02 -3.75 23.20
N ASP A 202 -7.96 -2.96 22.12
CA ASP A 202 -7.46 -3.37 20.81
C ASP A 202 -6.07 -2.74 20.54
N HIS A 203 -5.59 -2.84 19.30
CA HIS A 203 -4.29 -2.30 18.87
C HIS A 203 -4.16 -0.77 19.04
N ARG A 204 -5.27 -0.02 19.14
CA ARG A 204 -5.27 1.43 19.38
C ARG A 204 -4.96 1.78 20.84
N SER A 205 -5.09 0.82 21.74
CA SER A 205 -4.60 0.95 23.12
C SER A 205 -3.07 1.01 23.17
N ASP A 206 -2.38 0.20 22.36
CA ASP A 206 -0.92 0.27 22.24
C ASP A 206 -0.46 1.61 21.64
N ILE A 207 -1.27 2.21 20.76
CA ILE A 207 -0.99 3.55 20.19
C ILE A 207 -1.06 4.64 21.26
N PHE A 208 -2.03 4.58 22.18
CA PHE A 208 -2.10 5.50 23.31
C PHE A 208 -0.89 5.33 24.23
N SER A 209 -0.55 4.10 24.59
CA SER A 209 0.63 3.80 25.42
C SER A 209 1.91 4.28 24.74
N PHE A 210 2.05 4.08 23.43
CA PHE A 210 3.14 4.64 22.64
C PHE A 210 3.18 6.16 22.68
N GLY A 211 2.05 6.86 22.56
CA GLY A 211 1.95 8.31 22.70
C GLY A 211 2.46 8.81 24.04
N SER A 212 2.10 8.11 25.13
CA SER A 212 2.58 8.38 26.48
C SER A 212 4.10 8.21 26.63
N ILE A 213 4.66 7.17 25.97
CA ILE A 213 6.11 6.93 25.95
C ILE A 213 6.84 7.99 25.13
N LEU A 214 6.31 8.35 23.96
CA LEU A 214 6.90 9.39 23.11
C LEU A 214 6.89 10.75 23.80
N TYR A 215 5.80 11.09 24.50
CA TYR A 215 5.73 12.28 25.34
C TYR A 215 6.85 12.27 26.39
N GLU A 216 7.02 11.15 27.11
CA GLU A 216 8.03 11.03 28.15
C GLU A 216 9.47 11.08 27.59
N MET A 217 9.72 10.49 26.44
CA MET A 217 11.02 10.61 25.74
C MET A 217 11.38 12.06 25.45
N LEU A 218 10.39 12.87 25.07
CA LEU A 218 10.60 14.28 24.73
C LEU A 218 10.63 15.19 25.93
N ALA A 219 9.66 15.03 26.85
CA ALA A 219 9.49 15.93 28.02
C ALA A 219 10.37 15.55 29.20
N GLY A 220 10.92 14.34 29.29
CA GLY A 220 11.61 13.80 30.46
C GLY A 220 10.69 13.56 31.66
N ARG A 221 9.37 13.61 31.48
CA ARG A 221 8.35 13.38 32.50
C ARG A 221 7.15 12.68 31.87
N ARG A 222 6.39 11.95 32.67
CA ARG A 222 5.21 11.23 32.21
C ARG A 222 4.12 12.18 31.71
N ALA A 223 3.38 11.73 30.68
CA ALA A 223 2.22 12.45 30.13
C ALA A 223 1.11 12.62 31.18
N PHE A 224 0.88 11.54 31.96
CA PHE A 224 -0.09 11.53 33.07
C PHE A 224 0.58 11.02 34.33
N SER A 225 0.57 11.86 35.40
CA SER A 225 1.16 11.53 36.70
C SER A 225 0.50 12.39 37.77
N ALA A 226 -0.01 11.75 38.81
CA ALA A 226 -0.61 12.40 39.99
C ALA A 226 -0.13 11.73 41.27
N SER A 227 -0.60 12.23 42.44
CA SER A 227 -0.18 11.79 43.78
C SER A 227 -0.62 10.35 44.09
N SER A 228 -1.66 9.85 43.42
CA SER A 228 -2.19 8.51 43.60
C SER A 228 -2.50 7.82 42.27
N SER A 229 -2.59 6.48 42.26
CA SER A 229 -3.00 5.70 41.08
C SER A 229 -4.40 6.08 40.60
N VAL A 230 -5.33 6.39 41.52
CA VAL A 230 -6.71 6.78 41.21
C VAL A 230 -6.73 8.16 40.51
N GLU A 231 -5.98 9.11 41.03
CA GLU A 231 -5.85 10.43 40.39
C GLU A 231 -5.16 10.34 39.02
N THR A 232 -4.15 9.50 38.88
CA THR A 232 -3.50 9.23 37.58
C THR A 232 -4.50 8.63 36.61
N MET A 233 -5.35 7.67 37.00
CA MET A 233 -6.43 7.14 36.17
C MET A 233 -7.43 8.22 35.78
N ASN A 234 -7.80 9.12 36.71
CA ASN A 234 -8.70 10.24 36.39
C ASN A 234 -8.06 11.21 35.37
N ALA A 235 -6.77 11.51 35.54
CA ALA A 235 -6.03 12.33 34.58
C ALA A 235 -6.02 11.70 33.17
N ILE A 236 -5.78 10.38 33.07
CA ILE A 236 -5.87 9.65 31.80
C ILE A 236 -7.26 9.78 31.17
N LEU A 237 -8.32 9.76 31.96
CA LEU A 237 -9.69 9.80 31.45
C LEU A 237 -10.13 11.20 31.03
N LYS A 238 -9.62 12.28 31.67
CA LYS A 238 -10.21 13.62 31.57
C LYS A 238 -9.24 14.74 31.23
N GLU A 239 -7.95 14.59 31.51
CA GLU A 239 -6.98 15.67 31.37
C GLU A 239 -6.16 15.54 30.10
N GLU A 240 -5.80 16.66 29.50
CA GLU A 240 -4.82 16.74 28.43
C GLU A 240 -3.40 16.78 29.04
N PRO A 241 -2.40 16.15 28.37
CA PRO A 241 -1.01 16.27 28.78
C PRO A 241 -0.55 17.73 28.65
N ALA A 242 0.40 18.14 29.48
CA ALA A 242 0.93 19.50 29.40
C ALA A 242 1.65 19.71 28.04
N ASP A 243 1.43 20.90 27.48
CA ASP A 243 1.90 21.35 26.17
C ASP A 243 3.44 21.24 26.06
N LEU A 244 3.91 20.49 25.04
CA LEU A 244 5.33 20.27 24.75
C LEU A 244 5.97 21.52 24.13
N GLY A 245 5.25 22.28 23.30
CA GLY A 245 5.76 23.46 22.62
C GLY A 245 6.15 24.59 23.54
N ARG A 246 5.52 24.67 24.74
CA ARG A 246 5.92 25.64 25.79
C ARG A 246 7.20 25.25 26.51
N SER A 247 7.52 23.97 26.52
CA SER A 247 8.65 23.43 27.30
C SER A 247 9.92 23.21 26.46
N LEU A 248 9.79 23.10 25.12
CA LEU A 248 10.86 22.72 24.20
C LEU A 248 10.81 23.63 22.96
N ALA A 249 11.59 24.71 22.98
CA ALA A 249 11.60 25.74 21.91
C ALA A 249 11.98 25.21 20.50
N ASP A 250 12.64 24.05 20.40
CA ASP A 250 13.12 23.46 19.15
C ASP A 250 12.34 22.22 18.70
N LEU A 251 11.14 21.98 19.27
CA LEU A 251 10.34 20.81 18.92
C LEU A 251 9.64 21.02 17.56
N PRO A 252 9.80 20.10 16.58
CA PRO A 252 9.04 20.17 15.33
C PRO A 252 7.53 20.17 15.59
N PRO A 253 6.75 21.16 15.06
CA PRO A 253 5.30 21.22 15.32
C PRO A 253 4.52 19.97 14.87
N GLY A 254 5.06 19.23 13.90
CA GLY A 254 4.51 17.95 13.47
C GLY A 254 4.64 16.85 14.50
N LEU A 255 5.70 16.86 15.32
CA LEU A 255 5.92 15.85 16.35
C LEU A 255 4.96 16.02 17.53
N GLU A 256 4.70 17.26 17.92
CA GLU A 256 3.71 17.57 18.95
C GLU A 256 2.31 17.11 18.53
N ARG A 257 1.90 17.40 17.29
CA ARG A 257 0.62 16.90 16.75
C ARG A 257 0.50 15.39 16.77
N ILE A 258 1.59 14.66 16.47
CA ILE A 258 1.59 13.20 16.54
C ILE A 258 1.36 12.72 17.98
N VAL A 259 2.03 13.33 18.96
CA VAL A 259 1.84 12.99 20.38
C VAL A 259 0.40 13.22 20.81
N HIS A 260 -0.17 14.38 20.51
CA HIS A 260 -1.56 14.70 20.85
C HIS A 260 -2.54 13.71 20.19
N HIS A 261 -2.36 13.43 18.90
CA HIS A 261 -3.21 12.49 18.18
C HIS A 261 -3.13 11.04 18.68
N CYS A 262 -1.98 10.61 19.23
CA CYS A 262 -1.89 9.32 19.92
C CYS A 262 -2.64 9.32 21.26
N LEU A 263 -2.68 10.47 21.96
CA LEU A 263 -3.24 10.61 23.30
C LEU A 263 -4.72 11.02 23.35
N GLU A 264 -5.40 11.03 22.20
CA GLU A 264 -6.84 11.23 22.13
C GLU A 264 -7.60 10.23 23.00
N LYS A 265 -8.67 10.71 23.67
CA LYS A 265 -9.39 9.90 24.65
C LYS A 265 -10.25 8.83 24.01
N SER A 266 -10.82 9.14 22.82
CA SER A 266 -11.56 8.18 22.01
C SER A 266 -10.59 7.37 21.13
N PRO A 267 -10.64 6.03 21.15
CA PRO A 267 -9.84 5.22 20.23
C PRO A 267 -10.05 5.56 18.75
N ASP A 268 -11.25 6.00 18.38
CA ASP A 268 -11.61 6.32 16.98
C ASP A 268 -10.96 7.63 16.50
N GLU A 269 -10.56 8.50 17.42
CA GLU A 269 -9.87 9.76 17.13
C GLU A 269 -8.35 9.62 17.11
N ARG A 270 -7.78 8.45 17.43
CA ARG A 270 -6.34 8.15 17.37
C ARG A 270 -5.92 7.69 15.96
N PHE A 271 -4.62 7.54 15.78
CA PHE A 271 -4.12 6.75 14.66
C PHE A 271 -4.78 5.35 14.66
N GLN A 272 -5.25 4.92 13.50
CA GLN A 272 -5.92 3.63 13.38
C GLN A 272 -4.96 2.47 13.13
N SER A 273 -3.67 2.73 12.89
CA SER A 273 -2.64 1.69 12.84
C SER A 273 -1.27 2.22 13.29
N ALA A 274 -0.46 1.35 13.91
CA ALA A 274 0.93 1.66 14.24
C ALA A 274 1.79 1.88 12.97
N ARG A 275 1.36 1.37 11.83
CA ARG A 275 2.01 1.58 10.54
C ARG A 275 1.85 3.01 10.05
N ASP A 276 0.64 3.57 10.10
CA ASP A 276 0.38 4.95 9.70
C ASP A 276 1.12 5.94 10.60
N LEU A 277 1.15 5.65 11.89
CA LEU A 277 1.93 6.40 12.86
C LEU A 277 3.43 6.38 12.53
N GLY A 278 3.99 5.22 12.14
CA GLY A 278 5.37 5.06 11.69
C GLY A 278 5.69 5.93 10.47
N PHE A 279 4.79 6.00 9.49
CA PHE A 279 4.96 6.86 8.31
C PHE A 279 4.97 8.36 8.63
N GLN A 280 4.12 8.80 9.56
CA GLN A 280 4.13 10.20 9.99
C GLN A 280 5.46 10.58 10.68
N LEU A 281 6.02 9.68 11.49
CA LEU A 281 7.32 9.87 12.12
C LEU A 281 8.46 9.88 11.09
N GLU A 282 8.37 9.06 10.06
CA GLU A 282 9.36 9.02 8.97
C GLU A 282 9.38 10.32 8.15
N ALA A 283 8.20 10.88 7.87
CA ALA A 283 8.06 12.17 7.18
C ALA A 283 8.74 13.32 7.93
N LEU A 284 8.67 13.32 9.27
CA LEU A 284 9.34 14.32 10.11
C LEU A 284 10.87 14.17 10.10
N SER A 285 11.39 12.95 10.00
CA SER A 285 12.84 12.72 9.95
C SER A 285 13.45 13.24 8.64
N ALA A 286 12.71 13.19 7.53
CA ALA A 286 13.13 13.67 6.22
C ALA A 286 13.16 15.22 6.15
N THR A 287 12.24 15.90 6.83
CA THR A 287 12.17 17.38 6.85
C THR A 287 13.31 18.02 7.65
N SER A 288 13.83 17.32 8.66
CA SER A 288 14.94 17.80 9.49
C SER A 288 16.31 17.74 8.81
N ALA A 289 16.44 17.10 7.65
CA ALA A 289 17.68 17.01 6.88
C ALA A 289 17.81 18.10 5.80
N GLY A 290 16.74 18.89 5.55
CA GLY A 290 16.65 19.85 4.45
C GLY A 290 16.82 21.33 4.82
N SER A 291 17.05 21.71 6.08
CA SER A 291 17.12 23.11 6.51
C SER A 291 18.53 23.61 6.75
N ILE A 292 19.36 23.62 5.67
CA ILE A 292 20.54 24.50 5.61
C ILE A 292 20.59 25.02 4.17
N ALA A 293 19.86 26.07 3.84
CA ALA A 293 20.22 27.11 2.86
C ALA A 293 19.08 28.13 2.70
N GLY A 294 19.35 29.39 2.96
CA GLY A 294 18.61 30.49 2.37
C GLY A 294 17.73 31.32 3.31
N GLY A 295 18.33 31.99 4.31
CA GLY A 295 17.70 33.13 4.95
C GLY A 295 17.79 34.35 4.04
N VAL A 296 16.64 34.90 3.64
CA VAL A 296 16.54 36.29 3.16
C VAL A 296 15.67 37.05 4.14
N SER A 297 16.34 37.92 4.89
CA SER A 297 15.75 38.85 5.85
C SER A 297 15.11 40.01 5.06
N LEU A 298 13.86 40.27 5.26
CA LEU A 298 13.22 41.54 4.93
C LEU A 298 12.91 42.27 6.22
N ALA A 299 13.77 43.23 6.51
CA ALA A 299 13.55 44.21 7.55
C ALA A 299 12.45 45.20 7.12
N SER A 300 11.42 45.36 7.93
CA SER A 300 10.51 46.49 7.85
C SER A 300 10.65 47.35 9.10
N GLY A 301 11.17 48.53 8.87
CA GLY A 301 11.35 49.56 9.89
C GLY A 301 10.03 50.11 10.39
N ALA A 302 9.91 50.23 11.69
CA ALA A 302 8.84 50.94 12.38
C ALA A 302 9.33 52.32 12.76
N THR A 303 8.76 53.33 12.14
CA THR A 303 8.88 54.74 12.63
C THR A 303 7.73 55.07 13.58
N ALA A 304 8.10 55.45 14.76
CA ALA A 304 7.19 55.96 15.81
C ALA A 304 6.79 57.40 15.52
N ALA A 305 5.52 57.71 15.58
CA ALA A 305 5.04 59.08 15.76
C ALA A 305 4.03 59.12 16.91
N ARG A 306 4.43 59.83 17.97
CA ARG A 306 3.57 60.27 19.07
C ARG A 306 2.72 61.44 18.62
N ARG A 307 1.39 61.46 18.96
CA ARG A 307 0.68 62.59 19.53
C ARG A 307 -0.85 62.37 19.50
N GLY A 308 -1.53 62.70 20.63
CA GLY A 308 -2.93 63.04 20.67
C GLY A 308 -3.78 62.32 21.73
N LEU A 309 -3.64 62.69 23.03
CA LEU A 309 -4.66 62.42 24.03
C LEU A 309 -5.87 63.29 23.80
N GLY A 310 -7.05 62.72 23.50
CA GLY A 310 -8.26 63.53 23.48
C GLY A 310 -9.46 62.95 22.75
N ALA A 311 -9.70 61.62 22.78
CA ALA A 311 -10.95 61.03 22.31
C ALA A 311 -11.26 59.63 22.88
N ARG A 312 -10.90 59.40 24.13
CA ARG A 312 -10.93 58.02 24.72
C ARG A 312 -12.21 57.60 25.43
N VAL A 313 -13.25 58.42 25.49
CA VAL A 313 -14.43 58.13 26.31
C VAL A 313 -15.64 57.64 25.49
N LEU A 314 -15.65 57.79 24.13
CA LEU A 314 -16.76 57.37 23.27
C LEU A 314 -16.50 56.14 22.40
N LEU A 315 -15.25 55.61 22.40
CA LEU A 315 -14.91 54.48 21.54
C LEU A 315 -15.20 53.08 22.18
N TRP A 316 -15.27 52.99 23.49
CA TRP A 316 -15.50 51.74 24.16
C TRP A 316 -16.89 51.12 24.00
N PRO A 317 -18.00 51.94 24.05
CA PRO A 317 -19.33 51.35 23.80
C PRO A 317 -19.55 51.00 22.31
N ALA A 318 -18.91 51.72 21.37
CA ALA A 318 -18.97 51.36 19.96
C ALA A 318 -18.19 50.09 19.63
N LEU A 319 -17.03 49.92 20.26
CA LEU A 319 -16.22 48.69 20.13
C LEU A 319 -16.94 47.49 20.78
N LEU A 320 -17.57 47.65 21.92
CA LEU A 320 -18.38 46.61 22.58
C LEU A 320 -19.61 46.23 21.73
N ALA A 321 -20.30 47.19 21.14
CA ALA A 321 -21.41 46.95 20.26
C ALA A 321 -20.95 46.26 18.95
N ALA A 322 -19.82 46.61 18.36
CA ALA A 322 -19.22 45.91 17.20
C ALA A 322 -18.81 44.48 17.53
N VAL A 323 -18.21 44.24 18.71
CA VAL A 323 -17.86 42.89 19.17
C VAL A 323 -19.11 42.05 19.46
N LEU A 324 -20.16 42.62 20.05
CA LEU A 324 -21.41 41.92 20.27
C LEU A 324 -22.16 41.62 18.96
N LEU A 325 -22.15 42.55 17.99
CA LEU A 325 -22.68 42.31 16.66
C LEU A 325 -21.89 41.27 15.88
N ALA A 326 -20.54 41.27 15.95
CA ALA A 326 -19.69 40.24 15.39
C ALA A 326 -19.90 38.90 16.07
N ALA A 327 -20.03 38.86 17.41
CA ALA A 327 -20.37 37.65 18.15
C ALA A 327 -21.75 37.12 17.79
N ALA A 328 -22.76 38.01 17.73
CA ALA A 328 -24.12 37.63 17.31
C ALA A 328 -24.18 37.16 15.85
N GLY A 329 -23.44 37.82 14.95
CA GLY A 329 -23.27 37.38 13.56
C GLY A 329 -22.55 36.04 13.44
N PHE A 330 -21.50 35.81 14.24
CA PHE A 330 -20.81 34.55 14.36
C PHE A 330 -21.69 33.42 14.89
N TRP A 331 -22.47 33.68 15.95
CA TRP A 331 -23.40 32.71 16.53
C TRP A 331 -24.58 32.46 15.60
N ALA A 332 -25.13 33.46 14.94
CA ALA A 332 -26.17 33.30 13.95
C ALA A 332 -25.65 32.53 12.71
N GLY A 333 -24.44 32.83 12.23
CA GLY A 333 -23.78 32.09 11.16
C GLY A 333 -23.53 30.64 11.53
N ARG A 334 -23.13 30.37 12.78
CA ARG A 334 -22.91 29.01 13.27
C ARG A 334 -24.21 28.24 13.49
N ALA A 335 -25.30 28.92 13.85
CA ALA A 335 -26.63 28.31 14.00
C ALA A 335 -27.31 28.00 12.65
N THR A 336 -26.87 28.66 11.56
CA THR A 336 -27.40 28.43 10.21
C THR A 336 -26.58 27.41 9.39
N VAL A 337 -25.41 26.99 9.87
CA VAL A 337 -24.67 25.89 9.26
C VAL A 337 -25.29 24.59 9.78
N PRO A 338 -26.03 23.84 8.92
CA PRO A 338 -26.54 22.54 9.35
C PRO A 338 -25.33 21.67 9.76
N PRO A 339 -25.48 20.83 10.83
CA PRO A 339 -24.42 19.91 11.19
C PRO A 339 -24.04 19.11 9.92
N VAL A 340 -22.74 19.02 9.64
CA VAL A 340 -22.23 18.19 8.57
C VAL A 340 -22.66 16.77 8.90
N ALA A 341 -23.62 16.25 8.16
CA ALA A 341 -24.04 14.88 8.33
C ALA A 341 -22.83 13.97 8.02
N GLU A 342 -22.39 13.20 8.99
CA GLU A 342 -21.32 12.22 8.80
C GLU A 342 -21.72 11.23 7.70
N ALA A 343 -20.78 10.87 6.84
CA ALA A 343 -21.01 9.86 5.82
C ALA A 343 -21.22 8.49 6.47
N ILE A 344 -22.34 7.85 6.16
CA ILE A 344 -22.70 6.55 6.71
C ILE A 344 -22.32 5.48 5.71
N TYR A 345 -21.38 4.60 6.10
CA TYR A 345 -20.90 3.47 5.30
C TYR A 345 -21.68 2.21 5.66
N THR A 346 -22.39 1.63 4.70
CA THR A 346 -23.09 0.35 4.85
C THR A 346 -22.42 -0.69 3.97
N GLN A 347 -21.83 -1.73 4.58
CA GLN A 347 -21.21 -2.82 3.85
C GLN A 347 -22.29 -3.70 3.20
N MET A 348 -22.13 -4.00 1.91
CA MET A 348 -23.09 -4.78 1.11
C MET A 348 -22.60 -6.20 0.81
N THR A 349 -21.29 -6.47 0.87
CA THR A 349 -20.72 -7.78 0.53
C THR A 349 -19.78 -8.27 1.62
N PHE A 350 -19.82 -9.59 1.91
CA PHE A 350 -19.10 -10.19 3.04
C PHE A 350 -18.21 -11.37 2.63
N GLN A 351 -18.17 -11.73 1.34
CA GLN A 351 -17.33 -12.82 0.81
C GLN A 351 -15.93 -12.30 0.47
N SER A 352 -14.95 -13.20 0.54
CA SER A 352 -13.56 -12.88 0.18
C SER A 352 -13.34 -13.01 -1.33
N GLY A 353 -12.96 -11.92 -1.98
CA GLY A 353 -12.69 -11.90 -3.41
C GLY A 353 -12.50 -10.51 -3.99
N VAL A 354 -12.66 -10.41 -5.29
CA VAL A 354 -12.45 -9.19 -6.07
C VAL A 354 -13.77 -8.69 -6.61
N ILE A 355 -14.09 -7.43 -6.31
CA ILE A 355 -15.21 -6.71 -6.91
C ILE A 355 -14.62 -5.74 -7.93
N SER A 356 -15.01 -5.89 -9.19
CA SER A 356 -14.45 -5.11 -10.29
C SER A 356 -15.30 -3.90 -10.68
N SER A 357 -16.62 -3.98 -10.47
CA SER A 357 -17.58 -2.93 -10.85
C SER A 357 -18.87 -3.03 -10.05
N ALA A 358 -19.55 -1.92 -9.84
CA ALA A 358 -20.89 -1.88 -9.25
C ALA A 358 -21.70 -0.69 -9.79
N ARG A 359 -22.99 -0.84 -10.00
CA ARG A 359 -23.92 0.18 -10.48
C ARG A 359 -25.26 0.12 -9.76
N PHE A 360 -25.85 1.26 -9.52
CA PHE A 360 -27.25 1.32 -9.10
C PHE A 360 -28.17 0.93 -10.27
N ALA A 361 -29.16 0.10 -10.00
CA ALA A 361 -30.27 -0.13 -10.93
C ALA A 361 -31.18 1.11 -10.98
N PRO A 362 -32.03 1.25 -12.01
CA PRO A 362 -32.93 2.41 -12.16
C PRO A 362 -33.87 2.65 -10.99
N ASP A 363 -34.19 1.62 -10.19
CA ASP A 363 -34.98 1.75 -8.96
C ASP A 363 -34.21 2.47 -7.82
N GLY A 364 -32.90 2.69 -8.01
CA GLY A 364 -32.03 3.33 -7.04
C GLY A 364 -31.84 2.57 -5.71
N GLN A 365 -32.32 1.32 -5.60
CA GLN A 365 -32.19 0.47 -4.41
C GLN A 365 -31.47 -0.84 -4.68
N THR A 366 -31.63 -1.38 -5.88
CA THR A 366 -30.91 -2.56 -6.33
C THR A 366 -29.54 -2.15 -6.83
N VAL A 367 -28.53 -2.89 -6.44
CA VAL A 367 -27.15 -2.73 -6.91
C VAL A 367 -26.77 -3.96 -7.72
N VAL A 368 -26.28 -3.75 -8.94
CA VAL A 368 -25.70 -4.80 -9.79
C VAL A 368 -24.19 -4.67 -9.69
N TYR A 369 -23.49 -5.77 -9.44
CA TYR A 369 -22.05 -5.74 -9.31
C TYR A 369 -21.39 -7.00 -9.88
N SER A 370 -20.13 -6.86 -10.28
CA SER A 370 -19.28 -7.96 -10.76
C SER A 370 -18.33 -8.38 -9.67
N ALA A 371 -18.24 -9.67 -9.40
CA ALA A 371 -17.30 -10.20 -8.42
C ALA A 371 -16.73 -11.56 -8.81
N ALA A 372 -15.50 -11.82 -8.37
CA ALA A 372 -14.83 -13.10 -8.41
C ALA A 372 -14.58 -13.57 -6.97
N TRP A 373 -15.44 -14.45 -6.46
CA TRP A 373 -15.37 -14.96 -5.09
C TRP A 373 -14.45 -16.18 -5.02
N GLU A 374 -13.66 -16.28 -3.94
CA GLU A 374 -12.79 -17.44 -3.62
C GLU A 374 -11.92 -17.94 -4.78
N GLY A 375 -11.46 -17.00 -5.60
CA GLY A 375 -10.68 -17.35 -6.78
C GLY A 375 -11.51 -17.91 -7.96
N GLY A 376 -12.84 -17.94 -7.90
CA GLY A 376 -13.75 -18.33 -8.99
C GLY A 376 -13.74 -17.34 -10.18
N PRO A 377 -14.48 -17.62 -11.26
CA PRO A 377 -14.64 -16.70 -12.38
C PRO A 377 -15.44 -15.46 -11.96
N THR A 378 -15.24 -14.35 -12.68
CA THR A 378 -16.04 -13.14 -12.49
C THR A 378 -17.48 -13.40 -12.94
N ARG A 379 -18.45 -13.12 -12.06
CA ARG A 379 -19.88 -13.22 -12.33
C ARG A 379 -20.60 -11.96 -11.87
N LEU A 380 -21.77 -11.73 -12.43
CA LEU A 380 -22.64 -10.64 -12.02
C LEU A 380 -23.57 -11.08 -10.89
N TYR A 381 -23.77 -10.15 -9.97
CA TYR A 381 -24.65 -10.34 -8.80
C TYR A 381 -25.57 -9.14 -8.66
N THR A 382 -26.72 -9.37 -8.01
CA THR A 382 -27.58 -8.29 -7.52
C THR A 382 -27.62 -8.34 -6.00
N ALA A 383 -27.63 -7.16 -5.38
CA ALA A 383 -27.85 -6.97 -3.94
C ALA A 383 -28.81 -5.81 -3.73
N ARG A 384 -29.48 -5.77 -2.59
CA ARG A 384 -30.33 -4.64 -2.18
C ARG A 384 -29.73 -3.92 -0.99
N SER A 385 -29.88 -2.62 -1.00
CA SER A 385 -29.54 -1.79 0.16
C SER A 385 -30.27 -2.32 1.42
N GLY A 386 -29.48 -2.54 2.50
CA GLY A 386 -29.99 -3.06 3.76
C GLY A 386 -30.19 -4.58 3.83
N SER A 387 -29.91 -5.34 2.76
CA SER A 387 -29.90 -6.81 2.78
C SER A 387 -28.48 -7.35 2.60
N PRO A 388 -28.01 -8.29 3.43
CA PRO A 388 -26.72 -8.93 3.24
C PRO A 388 -26.72 -9.98 2.11
N GLU A 389 -27.88 -10.28 1.55
CA GLU A 389 -28.03 -11.31 0.53
C GLU A 389 -27.68 -10.79 -0.86
N SER A 390 -26.88 -11.56 -1.57
CA SER A 390 -26.53 -11.33 -2.97
C SER A 390 -26.96 -12.50 -3.82
N ARG A 391 -27.59 -12.23 -4.96
CA ARG A 391 -28.05 -13.24 -5.91
C ARG A 391 -27.20 -13.18 -7.18
N ALA A 392 -26.63 -14.31 -7.57
CA ALA A 392 -25.93 -14.42 -8.86
C ALA A 392 -26.94 -14.34 -10.03
N LEU A 393 -26.57 -13.64 -11.08
CA LEU A 393 -27.30 -13.65 -12.35
C LEU A 393 -26.84 -14.87 -13.18
N GLU A 394 -27.77 -15.48 -13.88
CA GLU A 394 -27.50 -16.62 -14.78
C GLU A 394 -26.91 -16.13 -16.12
N LEU A 395 -25.67 -15.64 -16.06
CA LEU A 395 -24.91 -15.13 -17.19
C LEU A 395 -23.56 -15.85 -17.26
N PRO A 396 -22.94 -15.94 -18.45
CA PRO A 396 -21.57 -16.43 -18.57
C PRO A 396 -20.58 -15.54 -17.78
N THR A 397 -19.29 -15.90 -17.79
CA THR A 397 -18.22 -15.07 -17.24
C THR A 397 -18.29 -13.68 -17.88
N ALA A 398 -18.57 -12.68 -17.08
CA ALA A 398 -18.76 -11.32 -17.56
C ALA A 398 -18.43 -10.27 -16.50
N ASP A 399 -18.12 -9.07 -16.95
CA ASP A 399 -17.94 -7.89 -16.13
C ASP A 399 -18.98 -6.83 -16.47
N LEU A 400 -19.54 -6.16 -15.45
CA LEU A 400 -20.51 -5.08 -15.67
C LEU A 400 -19.77 -3.79 -16.05
N LEU A 401 -20.13 -3.19 -17.16
CA LEU A 401 -19.60 -1.88 -17.56
C LEU A 401 -20.56 -0.76 -17.14
N SER A 402 -21.80 -0.85 -17.57
CA SER A 402 -22.81 0.18 -17.34
C SER A 402 -24.23 -0.40 -17.33
N LEU A 403 -25.17 0.38 -16.82
CA LEU A 403 -26.59 0.03 -16.75
C LEU A 403 -27.44 1.19 -17.27
N SER A 404 -28.30 0.89 -18.25
CA SER A 404 -29.20 1.88 -18.82
C SER A 404 -30.37 2.19 -17.88
N ARG A 405 -31.05 3.31 -18.13
CA ARG A 405 -32.28 3.68 -17.40
C ARG A 405 -33.44 2.71 -17.64
N SER A 406 -33.41 1.94 -18.74
CA SER A 406 -34.42 0.89 -19.03
C SER A 406 -34.09 -0.45 -18.37
N GLY A 407 -32.94 -0.57 -17.66
CA GLY A 407 -32.50 -1.80 -17.04
C GLY A 407 -31.79 -2.74 -18.01
N GLU A 408 -31.22 -2.25 -19.10
CA GLU A 408 -30.35 -3.01 -19.97
C GLU A 408 -28.88 -2.83 -19.52
N MET A 409 -28.19 -3.94 -19.33
CA MET A 409 -26.79 -3.96 -18.93
C MET A 409 -25.88 -3.94 -20.18
N ALA A 410 -24.83 -3.13 -20.14
CA ALA A 410 -23.65 -3.29 -20.97
C ALA A 410 -22.65 -4.13 -20.18
N ILE A 411 -22.25 -5.27 -20.70
CA ILE A 411 -21.37 -6.24 -20.06
C ILE A 411 -20.21 -6.59 -20.98
N LEU A 412 -19.07 -6.92 -20.35
CA LEU A 412 -17.88 -7.39 -21.05
C LEU A 412 -17.79 -8.91 -20.88
N LEU A 413 -17.99 -9.67 -21.94
CA LEU A 413 -17.88 -11.13 -21.93
C LEU A 413 -16.42 -11.52 -22.01
N ASP A 414 -16.07 -12.60 -21.33
CA ASP A 414 -14.73 -13.19 -21.30
C ASP A 414 -13.60 -12.14 -21.02
N PRO A 415 -13.78 -11.29 -19.97
CA PRO A 415 -12.81 -10.27 -19.68
C PRO A 415 -11.46 -10.86 -19.33
N HIS A 416 -10.41 -10.37 -19.99
CA HIS A 416 -9.04 -10.79 -19.76
C HIS A 416 -8.10 -9.58 -19.67
N PHE A 417 -7.06 -9.69 -18.86
CA PHE A 417 -6.04 -8.66 -18.77
C PHE A 417 -5.07 -8.74 -19.96
N THR A 418 -4.83 -7.61 -20.59
CA THR A 418 -3.87 -7.49 -21.71
C THR A 418 -2.53 -6.99 -21.22
N LEU A 419 -2.52 -5.95 -20.42
CA LEU A 419 -1.33 -5.33 -19.83
C LEU A 419 -1.67 -4.61 -18.54
N GLY A 420 -0.89 -4.84 -17.48
CA GLY A 420 -1.05 -4.08 -16.23
C GLY A 420 -2.48 -4.09 -15.70
N TRP A 421 -3.14 -2.94 -15.75
CA TRP A 421 -4.54 -2.76 -15.33
C TRP A 421 -5.55 -2.84 -16.47
N GLN A 422 -5.08 -2.94 -17.72
CA GLN A 422 -5.92 -2.99 -18.89
C GLN A 422 -6.63 -4.34 -18.99
N ARG A 423 -7.90 -4.30 -19.30
CA ARG A 423 -8.72 -5.47 -19.58
C ARG A 423 -9.49 -5.28 -20.88
N GLN A 424 -9.75 -6.36 -21.57
CA GLN A 424 -10.40 -6.38 -22.86
C GLN A 424 -11.35 -7.58 -22.95
N GLY A 425 -12.38 -7.49 -23.77
CA GLY A 425 -13.34 -8.55 -24.00
C GLY A 425 -14.35 -8.21 -25.09
N THR A 426 -15.42 -8.99 -25.18
CA THR A 426 -16.52 -8.73 -26.09
C THR A 426 -17.63 -7.96 -25.39
N LEU A 427 -17.94 -6.76 -25.86
CA LEU A 427 -19.09 -5.98 -25.40
C LEU A 427 -20.38 -6.71 -25.78
N ALA A 428 -21.24 -6.93 -24.84
CA ALA A 428 -22.57 -7.47 -25.05
C ALA A 428 -23.64 -6.68 -24.28
N ARG A 429 -24.88 -6.79 -24.70
CA ARG A 429 -26.07 -6.22 -24.05
C ARG A 429 -26.89 -7.37 -23.44
N ALA A 430 -27.35 -7.19 -22.21
CA ALA A 430 -28.18 -8.17 -21.52
C ALA A 430 -29.24 -7.48 -20.66
N PRO A 431 -30.50 -7.96 -20.64
CA PRO A 431 -31.52 -7.44 -19.74
C PRO A 431 -31.20 -7.77 -18.27
N LEU A 432 -31.39 -6.85 -17.35
CA LEU A 432 -31.28 -7.11 -15.91
C LEU A 432 -32.25 -8.18 -15.42
N ALA A 433 -33.39 -8.28 -16.04
CA ALA A 433 -34.40 -9.31 -15.74
C ALA A 433 -33.98 -10.74 -16.09
N GLY A 434 -32.85 -10.92 -16.79
CA GLY A 434 -32.36 -12.21 -17.29
C GLY A 434 -32.54 -12.37 -18.79
N GLY A 435 -31.81 -13.30 -19.39
CA GLY A 435 -31.81 -13.60 -20.83
C GLY A 435 -30.39 -13.77 -21.37
N ALA A 436 -30.28 -14.33 -22.58
CA ALA A 436 -28.98 -14.52 -23.23
C ALA A 436 -28.36 -13.18 -23.63
N PRO A 437 -27.07 -12.97 -23.38
CA PRO A 437 -26.37 -11.79 -23.83
C PRO A 437 -26.35 -11.70 -25.37
N ARG A 438 -26.52 -10.49 -25.87
CA ARG A 438 -26.36 -10.19 -27.30
C ARG A 438 -25.03 -9.48 -27.52
N GLU A 439 -24.09 -10.12 -28.20
CA GLU A 439 -22.82 -9.53 -28.57
C GLU A 439 -23.00 -8.31 -29.48
N VAL A 440 -22.19 -7.30 -29.24
CA VAL A 440 -22.21 -6.02 -29.97
C VAL A 440 -20.89 -5.78 -30.70
N MET A 441 -19.75 -5.97 -30.00
CA MET A 441 -18.46 -5.57 -30.52
C MET A 441 -17.32 -6.29 -29.76
N GLN A 442 -16.26 -6.67 -30.49
CA GLN A 442 -15.04 -7.24 -29.94
C GLN A 442 -14.02 -6.14 -29.58
N ASP A 443 -13.00 -6.52 -28.83
CA ASP A 443 -11.85 -5.65 -28.45
C ASP A 443 -12.25 -4.39 -27.69
N VAL A 444 -13.29 -4.48 -26.86
CA VAL A 444 -13.76 -3.39 -26.00
C VAL A 444 -13.11 -3.46 -24.63
N GLU A 445 -12.76 -2.32 -24.08
CA GLU A 445 -12.19 -2.16 -22.75
C GLU A 445 -13.21 -1.68 -21.73
N ASP A 446 -14.00 -0.66 -22.09
CA ASP A 446 -15.03 -0.08 -21.24
C ASP A 446 -16.15 0.57 -22.07
N ALA A 447 -17.32 0.76 -21.46
CA ALA A 447 -18.44 1.42 -22.11
C ALA A 447 -19.41 2.03 -21.10
N ASP A 448 -20.11 3.09 -21.52
CA ASP A 448 -21.19 3.70 -20.74
C ASP A 448 -22.42 4.03 -21.60
N TRP A 449 -23.61 3.84 -21.03
CA TRP A 449 -24.85 4.17 -21.68
C TRP A 449 -25.09 5.69 -21.74
N ALA A 450 -25.51 6.17 -22.87
CA ALA A 450 -26.03 7.51 -22.98
C ALA A 450 -27.30 7.68 -22.13
N PRO A 451 -27.55 8.87 -21.56
CA PRO A 451 -28.69 9.09 -20.67
C PRO A 451 -30.06 8.86 -21.32
N ASP A 452 -30.15 8.93 -22.65
CA ASP A 452 -31.35 8.59 -23.43
C ASP A 452 -31.59 7.07 -23.54
N GLY A 453 -30.56 6.25 -23.22
CA GLY A 453 -30.62 4.80 -23.29
C GLY A 453 -30.50 4.22 -24.69
N GLU A 454 -30.20 5.02 -25.71
CA GLU A 454 -30.15 4.55 -27.10
C GLU A 454 -28.75 4.21 -27.61
N GLY A 455 -27.70 4.83 -27.05
CA GLY A 455 -26.33 4.67 -27.49
C GLY A 455 -25.34 4.31 -26.39
N LEU A 456 -24.19 3.76 -26.77
CA LEU A 456 -23.07 3.49 -25.89
C LEU A 456 -21.88 4.31 -26.32
N ALA A 457 -21.24 5.01 -25.36
CA ALA A 457 -19.87 5.43 -25.51
C ALA A 457 -18.96 4.23 -25.26
N VAL A 458 -18.02 3.96 -26.16
CA VAL A 458 -17.20 2.77 -26.14
C VAL A 458 -15.73 3.16 -26.16
N ILE A 459 -14.93 2.58 -25.27
CA ILE A 459 -13.47 2.61 -25.34
C ILE A 459 -12.99 1.28 -25.91
N ARG A 460 -12.22 1.33 -26.99
CA ARG A 460 -11.66 0.14 -27.63
C ARG A 460 -10.30 0.40 -28.26
N THR A 461 -9.56 -0.68 -28.49
CA THR A 461 -8.29 -0.64 -29.20
C THR A 461 -8.48 -0.92 -30.69
N VAL A 462 -7.99 -0.01 -31.53
CA VAL A 462 -7.98 -0.17 -33.00
C VAL A 462 -6.60 0.24 -33.50
N ASP A 463 -5.94 -0.63 -34.25
CA ASP A 463 -4.61 -0.39 -34.83
C ASP A 463 -3.59 0.10 -33.79
N ALA A 464 -3.58 -0.57 -32.62
CA ALA A 464 -2.74 -0.25 -31.44
C ALA A 464 -2.97 1.18 -30.85
N ARG A 465 -4.06 1.82 -31.17
CA ARG A 465 -4.51 3.09 -30.59
C ARG A 465 -5.79 2.89 -29.81
N TYR A 466 -5.92 3.62 -28.72
CA TYR A 466 -7.11 3.60 -27.87
C TYR A 466 -8.06 4.71 -28.30
N ARG A 467 -9.30 4.35 -28.61
CA ARG A 467 -10.33 5.24 -29.12
C ARG A 467 -11.53 5.29 -28.19
N LEU A 468 -11.97 6.50 -27.86
CA LEU A 468 -13.28 6.75 -27.29
C LEU A 468 -14.22 7.12 -28.42
N GLU A 469 -15.26 6.33 -28.65
CA GLU A 469 -16.21 6.49 -29.73
C GLU A 469 -17.61 6.80 -29.20
N TYR A 470 -18.30 7.77 -29.80
CA TYR A 470 -19.74 8.01 -29.61
C TYR A 470 -20.32 8.88 -30.72
N PRO A 471 -21.45 8.47 -31.38
CA PRO A 471 -21.91 7.08 -31.42
C PRO A 471 -20.82 6.15 -31.98
N THR A 472 -21.02 4.85 -31.83
CA THR A 472 -20.06 3.84 -32.32
C THR A 472 -19.61 4.13 -33.76
N GLY A 473 -18.29 4.13 -33.98
CA GLY A 473 -17.65 4.49 -35.26
C GLY A 473 -17.28 5.98 -35.37
N LYS A 474 -17.82 6.88 -34.56
CA LYS A 474 -17.37 8.28 -34.49
C LYS A 474 -16.38 8.45 -33.34
N VAL A 475 -15.10 8.62 -33.68
CA VAL A 475 -14.03 8.86 -32.72
C VAL A 475 -14.17 10.26 -32.12
N LEU A 476 -14.30 10.36 -30.80
CA LEU A 476 -14.30 11.61 -30.05
C LEU A 476 -12.91 11.96 -29.50
N TYR A 477 -12.13 10.92 -29.15
CA TYR A 477 -10.76 11.09 -28.68
C TYR A 477 -9.93 9.84 -28.98
N GLU A 478 -8.65 10.04 -29.28
CA GLU A 478 -7.67 8.99 -29.52
C GLU A 478 -6.41 9.24 -28.70
N SER A 479 -5.87 8.18 -28.05
CA SER A 479 -4.70 8.24 -27.20
C SER A 479 -3.69 7.15 -27.58
N ASN A 480 -2.40 7.45 -27.41
CA ASN A 480 -1.33 6.45 -27.43
C ASN A 480 -1.17 5.74 -26.06
N GLY A 481 -1.70 6.33 -25.01
CA GLY A 481 -1.87 5.71 -23.71
C GLY A 481 -3.08 4.78 -23.69
N TRP A 482 -3.85 4.81 -22.60
CA TRP A 482 -5.11 4.08 -22.50
C TRP A 482 -6.16 4.89 -21.76
N MET A 483 -7.41 4.45 -21.73
CA MET A 483 -8.51 5.17 -21.14
C MET A 483 -9.41 4.24 -20.35
N THR A 484 -10.05 4.74 -19.29
CA THR A 484 -11.02 3.97 -18.49
C THR A 484 -12.16 4.83 -17.99
N ALA A 485 -13.20 4.15 -17.51
CA ALA A 485 -14.33 4.71 -16.80
C ALA A 485 -15.03 5.85 -17.58
N PRO A 486 -15.42 5.65 -18.85
CA PRO A 486 -16.23 6.64 -19.54
C PRO A 486 -17.56 6.82 -18.80
N ARG A 487 -18.02 8.07 -18.62
CA ARG A 487 -19.30 8.40 -17.97
C ARG A 487 -19.94 9.60 -18.61
N PHE A 488 -21.16 9.44 -19.08
CA PHE A 488 -21.95 10.54 -19.54
C PHE A 488 -22.35 11.48 -18.40
N SER A 489 -22.30 12.78 -18.64
CA SER A 489 -22.97 13.74 -17.78
C SER A 489 -24.48 13.48 -17.74
N PRO A 490 -25.19 13.81 -16.64
CA PRO A 490 -26.64 13.58 -16.52
C PRO A 490 -27.47 14.20 -17.63
N ASP A 491 -26.99 15.30 -18.22
CA ASP A 491 -27.60 16.00 -19.36
C ASP A 491 -27.14 15.48 -20.74
N GLY A 492 -26.19 14.52 -20.76
CA GLY A 492 -25.66 13.90 -21.97
C GLY A 492 -24.75 14.78 -22.83
N ARG A 493 -24.33 15.95 -22.34
CA ARG A 493 -23.51 16.90 -23.12
C ARG A 493 -22.05 16.53 -23.15
N PHE A 494 -21.55 15.92 -22.09
CA PHE A 494 -20.15 15.56 -21.92
C PHE A 494 -19.98 14.07 -21.61
N ILE A 495 -18.83 13.54 -21.97
CA ILE A 495 -18.33 12.25 -21.48
C ILE A 495 -17.07 12.54 -20.67
N ALA A 496 -17.07 12.22 -19.38
CA ALA A 496 -15.89 12.22 -18.54
C ALA A 496 -15.19 10.87 -18.60
N PHE A 497 -13.88 10.84 -18.56
CA PHE A 497 -13.09 9.61 -18.54
C PHE A 497 -11.73 9.85 -17.89
N ILE A 498 -11.04 8.77 -17.54
CA ILE A 498 -9.66 8.82 -17.07
C ILE A 498 -8.74 8.58 -18.27
N ASP A 499 -7.86 9.54 -18.55
CA ASP A 499 -6.80 9.45 -19.57
C ASP A 499 -5.50 9.03 -18.89
N HIS A 500 -4.98 7.86 -19.26
CA HIS A 500 -3.75 7.29 -18.74
C HIS A 500 -2.64 7.46 -19.81
N PRO A 501 -1.56 8.20 -19.51
CA PRO A 501 -0.53 8.50 -20.49
C PRO A 501 0.30 7.29 -20.92
N SER A 502 0.42 6.28 -20.04
CA SER A 502 1.25 5.08 -20.28
C SER A 502 0.42 3.81 -20.28
N PRO A 503 0.52 2.96 -21.30
CA PRO A 503 -0.18 1.68 -21.35
C PRO A 503 0.13 0.82 -20.11
N GLY A 504 -0.92 0.28 -19.48
CA GLY A 504 -0.81 -0.63 -18.32
C GLY A 504 -0.49 0.00 -16.98
N ASP A 505 -0.16 1.29 -16.94
CA ASP A 505 0.03 2.08 -15.71
C ASP A 505 -1.30 2.77 -15.35
N ASP A 506 -1.65 2.84 -14.06
CA ASP A 506 -2.87 3.48 -13.58
C ASP A 506 -2.69 4.97 -13.19
N ARG A 507 -1.53 5.55 -13.45
CA ARG A 507 -1.32 7.00 -13.45
C ARG A 507 -2.26 7.63 -14.46
N GLY A 508 -2.92 8.73 -14.11
CA GLY A 508 -3.90 9.31 -15.03
C GLY A 508 -4.37 10.68 -14.60
N ARG A 509 -5.25 11.27 -15.45
CA ARG A 509 -5.90 12.55 -15.24
C ARG A 509 -7.36 12.50 -15.68
N ILE A 510 -8.19 13.37 -15.16
CA ILE A 510 -9.60 13.49 -15.58
C ILE A 510 -9.64 14.32 -16.86
N ALA A 511 -10.30 13.77 -17.86
CA ALA A 511 -10.65 14.44 -19.11
C ALA A 511 -12.16 14.45 -19.31
N VAL A 512 -12.66 15.48 -19.99
CA VAL A 512 -14.03 15.55 -20.49
C VAL A 512 -14.01 15.89 -21.98
N VAL A 513 -14.88 15.25 -22.74
CA VAL A 513 -15.06 15.52 -24.18
C VAL A 513 -16.53 15.80 -24.45
N ASP A 514 -16.82 16.74 -25.33
CA ASP A 514 -18.17 16.99 -25.81
C ASP A 514 -18.49 16.19 -27.10
N ARG A 515 -19.75 16.31 -27.59
CA ARG A 515 -20.19 15.58 -28.80
C ARG A 515 -19.51 16.07 -30.09
N ASP A 516 -18.83 17.23 -30.05
CA ASP A 516 -18.08 17.82 -31.15
C ASP A 516 -16.57 17.49 -31.07
N ALA A 517 -16.20 16.53 -30.22
CA ALA A 517 -14.83 16.07 -29.99
C ALA A 517 -13.90 17.14 -29.39
N LYS A 518 -14.46 18.16 -28.72
CA LYS A 518 -13.68 19.16 -28.00
C LYS A 518 -13.30 18.63 -26.62
N ILE A 519 -12.02 18.30 -26.43
CA ILE A 519 -11.48 17.77 -25.18
C ILE A 519 -11.03 18.87 -24.22
N ARG A 520 -11.16 18.61 -22.92
CA ARG A 520 -10.57 19.40 -21.82
C ARG A 520 -10.03 18.46 -20.75
N PHE A 521 -8.81 18.70 -20.32
CA PHE A 521 -8.23 18.05 -19.14
C PHE A 521 -8.56 18.88 -17.91
N LEU A 522 -9.13 18.27 -16.89
CA LEU A 522 -9.59 18.95 -15.69
C LEU A 522 -8.60 18.87 -14.54
N THR A 523 -7.68 17.91 -14.58
CA THR A 523 -6.67 17.71 -13.52
C THR A 523 -5.28 17.51 -14.11
N ASP A 524 -4.26 17.79 -13.29
CA ASP A 524 -2.93 17.24 -13.50
C ASP A 524 -2.94 15.73 -13.24
N PRO A 525 -1.95 14.97 -13.73
CA PRO A 525 -1.86 13.55 -13.47
C PRO A 525 -1.70 13.21 -11.98
N PHE A 526 -2.44 12.20 -11.54
CA PHE A 526 -2.26 11.53 -10.24
C PHE A 526 -1.43 10.26 -10.43
N ALA A 527 -0.74 9.81 -9.37
CA ALA A 527 0.08 8.59 -9.41
C ALA A 527 -0.74 7.31 -9.58
N SER A 528 -2.00 7.30 -9.17
CA SER A 528 -2.92 6.18 -9.35
C SER A 528 -4.35 6.68 -9.42
N MET A 529 -5.12 6.21 -10.41
CA MET A 529 -6.53 6.59 -10.59
C MET A 529 -7.38 5.36 -10.95
N ALA A 530 -8.63 5.33 -10.46
CA ALA A 530 -9.62 4.36 -10.88
C ALA A 530 -11.04 4.80 -10.49
N GLY A 531 -11.98 4.63 -11.40
CA GLY A 531 -13.38 4.91 -11.18
C GLY A 531 -13.73 6.40 -11.06
N LEU A 532 -14.78 6.79 -11.74
CA LEU A 532 -15.34 8.13 -11.68
C LEU A 532 -16.88 8.08 -11.83
N ALA A 533 -17.54 9.12 -11.35
CA ALA A 533 -18.94 9.36 -11.57
C ALA A 533 -19.23 10.88 -11.56
N TRP A 534 -20.27 11.30 -12.26
CA TRP A 534 -20.76 12.66 -12.15
C TRP A 534 -21.52 12.90 -10.85
N THR A 535 -21.42 14.11 -10.31
CA THR A 535 -22.34 14.54 -9.27
C THR A 535 -23.78 14.58 -9.82
N PRO A 536 -24.82 14.37 -8.98
CA PRO A 536 -26.22 14.32 -9.45
C PRO A 536 -26.67 15.58 -10.19
N ASP A 537 -26.11 16.72 -9.87
CA ASP A 537 -26.39 18.01 -10.51
C ASP A 537 -25.57 18.25 -11.81
N GLY A 538 -24.68 17.32 -12.15
CA GLY A 538 -23.84 17.39 -13.35
C GLY A 538 -22.78 18.50 -13.36
N ARG A 539 -22.48 19.13 -12.20
CA ARG A 539 -21.56 20.26 -12.12
C ARG A 539 -20.12 19.85 -11.90
N ALA A 540 -19.91 18.67 -11.35
CA ALA A 540 -18.59 18.17 -11.03
C ALA A 540 -18.48 16.67 -11.30
N VAL A 541 -17.24 16.19 -11.33
CA VAL A 541 -16.88 14.77 -11.44
C VAL A 541 -16.22 14.36 -10.14
N TRP A 542 -16.75 13.31 -9.51
CA TRP A 542 -16.10 12.61 -8.42
C TRP A 542 -15.26 11.49 -8.98
N PHE A 543 -14.07 11.25 -8.41
CA PHE A 543 -13.15 10.21 -8.86
C PHE A 543 -12.25 9.73 -7.74
N SER A 544 -11.73 8.53 -7.88
CA SER A 544 -10.78 7.94 -6.94
C SER A 544 -9.35 8.16 -7.42
N ALA A 545 -8.53 8.83 -6.62
CA ALA A 545 -7.14 9.11 -6.96
C ALA A 545 -6.20 9.09 -5.76
N GLY A 546 -4.95 8.71 -6.01
CA GLY A 546 -3.83 8.78 -5.07
C GLY A 546 -2.67 9.59 -5.65
N ARG A 547 -2.07 10.45 -4.84
CA ARG A 547 -0.88 11.21 -5.24
C ARG A 547 0.40 10.40 -5.10
N ILE A 548 0.39 9.36 -4.27
CA ILE A 548 1.53 8.46 -4.01
C ILE A 548 0.97 7.05 -3.87
N GLY A 549 1.55 6.08 -4.60
CA GLY A 549 1.15 4.68 -4.55
C GLY A 549 -0.29 4.44 -5.04
N ASN A 550 -0.89 3.34 -4.61
CA ASN A 550 -2.19 2.84 -5.07
C ASN A 550 -3.33 3.02 -4.05
N ILE A 551 -3.10 3.71 -2.93
CA ILE A 551 -4.18 4.10 -2.00
C ILE A 551 -4.84 5.36 -2.52
N ARG A 552 -6.12 5.25 -2.86
CA ARG A 552 -6.91 6.30 -3.48
C ARG A 552 -7.93 6.84 -2.51
N ALA A 553 -8.08 8.17 -2.49
CA ALA A 553 -9.16 8.90 -1.85
C ALA A 553 -10.22 9.32 -2.88
N ILE A 554 -11.39 9.72 -2.45
CA ILE A 554 -12.41 10.30 -3.32
C ILE A 554 -12.14 11.81 -3.45
N HIS A 555 -11.98 12.25 -4.67
CA HIS A 555 -11.79 13.64 -5.06
C HIS A 555 -12.96 14.14 -5.88
N GLU A 556 -13.13 15.45 -5.90
CA GLU A 556 -14.05 16.17 -6.79
C GLU A 556 -13.25 17.15 -7.66
N VAL A 557 -13.66 17.27 -8.92
CA VAL A 557 -13.22 18.35 -9.80
C VAL A 557 -14.42 18.96 -10.53
N ASP A 558 -14.55 20.27 -10.50
CA ASP A 558 -15.58 20.97 -11.29
C ASP A 558 -15.11 21.21 -12.73
N LEU A 559 -16.03 21.63 -13.60
CA LEU A 559 -15.70 21.91 -15.00
C LEU A 559 -14.75 23.11 -15.19
N SER A 560 -14.42 23.87 -14.15
CA SER A 560 -13.38 24.90 -14.17
C SER A 560 -12.00 24.39 -13.76
N GLY A 561 -11.89 23.14 -13.31
CA GLY A 561 -10.65 22.51 -12.85
C GLY A 561 -10.37 22.70 -11.35
N ARG A 562 -11.29 23.28 -10.57
CA ARG A 562 -11.13 23.38 -9.11
C ARG A 562 -11.35 22.03 -8.47
N GLN A 563 -10.41 21.63 -7.62
CA GLN A 563 -10.38 20.32 -6.98
C GLN A 563 -10.54 20.42 -5.47
N ARG A 564 -11.21 19.41 -4.87
CA ARG A 564 -11.20 19.16 -3.41
C ARG A 564 -11.20 17.67 -3.10
N VAL A 565 -10.80 17.31 -1.90
CA VAL A 565 -10.96 15.96 -1.36
C VAL A 565 -12.38 15.87 -0.79
N VAL A 566 -13.12 14.85 -1.18
CA VAL A 566 -14.48 14.56 -0.70
C VAL A 566 -14.39 13.62 0.49
N ASP A 567 -13.59 12.56 0.37
CA ASP A 567 -13.41 11.57 1.44
C ASP A 567 -12.04 10.89 1.30
N GLY A 568 -11.43 10.56 2.43
CA GLY A 568 -10.13 9.88 2.50
C GLY A 568 -10.11 8.90 3.65
N ALA A 569 -9.98 7.62 3.33
CA ALA A 569 -9.73 6.57 4.31
C ALA A 569 -8.32 6.00 4.14
N PRO A 570 -7.73 5.39 5.17
CA PRO A 570 -6.40 4.77 5.08
C PRO A 570 -6.37 3.49 4.20
N THR A 571 -7.50 3.07 3.66
CA THR A 571 -7.62 1.95 2.72
C THR A 571 -7.92 2.44 1.31
N GLY A 572 -7.49 1.69 0.30
CA GLY A 572 -7.80 2.02 -1.09
C GLY A 572 -9.31 2.03 -1.35
N MET A 573 -9.78 3.07 -2.04
CA MET A 573 -11.18 3.22 -2.44
C MET A 573 -11.31 3.39 -3.94
N THR A 574 -12.32 2.74 -4.53
CA THR A 574 -12.72 2.95 -5.92
C THR A 574 -14.19 3.36 -5.94
N LEU A 575 -14.45 4.58 -6.39
CA LEU A 575 -15.78 5.06 -6.68
C LEU A 575 -16.32 4.32 -7.90
N THR A 576 -17.46 3.69 -7.77
CA THR A 576 -18.04 2.92 -8.87
C THR A 576 -19.28 3.57 -9.44
N ASP A 577 -20.11 4.20 -8.60
CA ASP A 577 -21.34 4.89 -9.07
C ASP A 577 -21.85 5.91 -8.06
N VAL A 578 -22.65 6.88 -8.55
CA VAL A 578 -23.41 7.86 -7.76
C VAL A 578 -24.84 7.90 -8.25
N ALA A 579 -25.79 7.57 -7.39
CA ALA A 579 -27.21 7.64 -7.69
C ALA A 579 -27.69 9.10 -7.75
N SER A 580 -28.83 9.34 -8.42
CA SER A 580 -29.49 10.65 -8.46
C SER A 580 -29.88 11.19 -7.07
N SER A 581 -30.03 10.31 -6.08
CA SER A 581 -30.27 10.66 -4.67
C SER A 581 -29.00 11.16 -3.94
N GLY A 582 -27.81 11.07 -4.54
CA GLY A 582 -26.52 11.32 -3.92
C GLY A 582 -25.94 10.13 -3.17
N ARG A 583 -26.62 8.99 -3.10
CA ARG A 583 -26.03 7.75 -2.59
C ARG A 583 -24.90 7.29 -3.48
N THR A 584 -23.85 6.78 -2.89
CA THR A 584 -22.59 6.47 -3.58
C THR A 584 -22.21 5.02 -3.38
N LEU A 585 -21.71 4.34 -4.41
CA LEU A 585 -21.11 3.02 -4.32
C LEU A 585 -19.60 3.13 -4.33
N ILE A 586 -18.99 2.56 -3.30
CA ILE A 586 -17.54 2.54 -3.13
C ILE A 586 -17.07 1.11 -2.91
N VAL A 587 -16.10 0.67 -3.67
CA VAL A 587 -15.35 -0.56 -3.42
C VAL A 587 -14.14 -0.20 -2.58
N ARG A 588 -14.10 -0.67 -1.33
CA ARG A 588 -12.89 -0.62 -0.50
C ARG A 588 -12.06 -1.86 -0.79
N TYR A 589 -10.74 -1.67 -0.94
CA TYR A 589 -9.86 -2.78 -1.28
C TYR A 589 -8.53 -2.71 -0.54
N SER A 590 -7.97 -3.89 -0.33
CA SER A 590 -6.57 -4.09 0.00
C SER A 590 -5.90 -4.77 -1.20
N ALA A 591 -4.90 -4.15 -1.75
CA ALA A 591 -4.21 -4.65 -2.93
C ALA A 591 -2.71 -4.76 -2.67
N ARG A 592 -2.10 -5.84 -3.16
CA ARG A 592 -0.66 -6.09 -3.10
C ARG A 592 -0.18 -6.65 -4.44
N ARG A 593 0.97 -6.20 -4.89
CA ARG A 593 1.75 -6.87 -5.93
C ARG A 593 2.96 -7.52 -5.27
N GLY A 594 3.10 -8.81 -5.45
CA GLY A 594 4.24 -9.57 -4.95
C GLY A 594 5.06 -10.18 -6.08
N ILE A 595 6.25 -10.65 -5.73
CA ILE A 595 7.15 -11.40 -6.61
C ILE A 595 7.32 -12.79 -6.02
N LEU A 596 7.05 -13.83 -6.82
CA LEU A 596 7.45 -15.20 -6.53
C LEU A 596 8.56 -15.60 -7.49
N GLY A 597 9.52 -16.38 -7.01
CA GLY A 597 10.60 -16.86 -7.85
C GLY A 597 11.40 -17.97 -7.21
N THR A 598 12.29 -18.55 -8.01
CA THR A 598 13.23 -19.62 -7.61
C THR A 598 14.64 -19.06 -7.50
N SER A 599 15.57 -19.85 -6.97
CA SER A 599 16.99 -19.52 -6.92
C SER A 599 17.83 -20.67 -7.52
N PRO A 600 19.09 -20.40 -7.93
CA PRO A 600 19.95 -21.45 -8.49
C PRO A 600 20.06 -22.65 -7.56
N GLY A 601 19.80 -23.84 -8.09
CA GLY A 601 19.84 -25.10 -7.35
C GLY A 601 18.66 -25.34 -6.38
N ASN A 602 17.71 -24.42 -6.27
CA ASN A 602 16.50 -24.59 -5.46
C ASN A 602 15.25 -24.29 -6.28
N PRO A 603 14.48 -25.29 -6.70
CA PRO A 603 13.28 -25.14 -7.51
C PRO A 603 12.05 -24.68 -6.70
N VAL A 604 12.15 -24.57 -5.38
CA VAL A 604 11.04 -24.16 -4.52
C VAL A 604 10.85 -22.64 -4.66
N GLU A 605 9.64 -22.23 -5.03
CA GLU A 605 9.27 -20.83 -5.09
C GLU A 605 9.31 -20.19 -3.69
N ARG A 606 9.79 -18.97 -3.65
CA ARG A 606 9.76 -18.12 -2.46
C ARG A 606 9.27 -16.72 -2.77
N ASP A 607 8.77 -16.04 -1.76
CA ASP A 607 8.38 -14.63 -1.84
C ASP A 607 9.65 -13.76 -1.90
N LEU A 608 9.85 -13.11 -3.04
CA LEU A 608 10.91 -12.15 -3.31
C LEU A 608 10.41 -10.69 -3.23
N SER A 609 9.16 -10.48 -2.82
CA SER A 609 8.61 -9.14 -2.61
C SER A 609 9.36 -8.41 -1.51
N TRP A 610 9.43 -7.09 -1.58
CA TRP A 610 10.12 -6.28 -0.57
C TRP A 610 9.15 -5.42 0.23
N LEU A 611 8.33 -4.61 -0.45
CA LEU A 611 7.32 -3.75 0.15
C LEU A 611 5.91 -4.18 -0.28
N ASP A 612 5.06 -3.24 -0.69
CA ASP A 612 3.65 -3.46 -0.98
C ASP A 612 3.33 -3.66 -2.46
N TRP A 613 4.21 -3.20 -3.38
CA TRP A 613 3.96 -3.22 -4.81
C TRP A 613 5.20 -3.50 -5.65
N SER A 614 5.77 -4.69 -5.44
CA SER A 614 7.01 -5.13 -6.08
C SER A 614 6.76 -5.66 -7.49
N ARG A 615 7.49 -5.16 -8.50
CA ARG A 615 7.46 -5.62 -9.89
C ARG A 615 8.85 -6.07 -10.36
N PRO A 616 9.06 -7.34 -10.75
CA PRO A 616 10.34 -7.79 -11.28
C PRO A 616 10.57 -7.19 -12.66
N ALA A 617 11.79 -6.79 -12.94
CA ALA A 617 12.23 -6.29 -14.24
C ALA A 617 13.16 -7.28 -14.93
N ALA A 618 14.20 -7.75 -14.25
CA ALA A 618 15.18 -8.66 -14.81
C ALA A 618 15.78 -9.60 -13.75
N LEU A 619 16.27 -10.75 -14.17
CA LEU A 619 17.18 -11.59 -13.42
C LEU A 619 18.61 -11.41 -13.91
N SER A 620 19.59 -11.49 -13.00
CA SER A 620 20.99 -11.66 -13.43
C SER A 620 21.18 -12.92 -14.27
N ARG A 621 22.18 -12.94 -15.14
CA ARG A 621 22.41 -14.10 -16.03
C ARG A 621 22.55 -15.43 -15.28
N ASP A 622 23.15 -15.42 -14.10
CA ASP A 622 23.33 -16.58 -13.23
C ASP A 622 22.11 -16.86 -12.34
N GLY A 623 21.04 -16.09 -12.45
CA GLY A 623 19.81 -16.23 -11.67
C GLY A 623 19.92 -15.90 -10.19
N ARG A 624 21.07 -15.37 -9.72
CA ARG A 624 21.30 -15.11 -8.29
C ARG A 624 20.71 -13.82 -7.78
N GLN A 625 20.40 -12.87 -8.65
CA GLN A 625 19.84 -11.58 -8.30
C GLN A 625 18.62 -11.26 -9.14
N VAL A 626 17.64 -10.61 -8.53
CA VAL A 626 16.47 -10.04 -9.18
C VAL A 626 16.51 -8.52 -9.07
N LEU A 627 16.45 -7.85 -10.22
CA LEU A 627 16.17 -6.41 -10.31
C LEU A 627 14.66 -6.23 -10.29
N PHE A 628 14.18 -5.34 -9.45
CA PHE A 628 12.75 -5.03 -9.35
C PHE A 628 12.54 -3.57 -8.95
N GLU A 629 11.32 -3.11 -9.12
CA GLU A 629 10.89 -1.80 -8.64
C GLU A 629 9.75 -1.91 -7.63
N GLU A 630 9.69 -0.94 -6.75
CA GLU A 630 8.56 -0.69 -5.86
C GLU A 630 7.75 0.49 -6.39
N GLN A 631 6.51 0.20 -6.78
CA GLN A 631 5.57 1.16 -7.33
C GLN A 631 4.55 1.66 -6.30
N GLY A 632 4.48 1.02 -5.12
CA GLY A 632 3.57 1.34 -4.04
C GLY A 632 3.98 2.55 -3.21
N GLN A 633 3.32 2.73 -2.07
CA GLN A 633 3.64 3.84 -1.15
C GLN A 633 5.09 3.79 -0.67
N GLY A 634 5.61 2.59 -0.42
CA GLY A 634 7.00 2.39 -0.03
C GLY A 634 8.02 2.76 -1.12
N GLY A 635 7.61 2.77 -2.39
CA GLY A 635 8.44 3.18 -3.53
C GLY A 635 8.60 4.69 -3.66
N GLY A 636 7.66 5.47 -3.11
CA GLY A 636 7.62 6.93 -3.24
C GLY A 636 7.11 7.42 -4.61
N PRO A 637 7.07 8.75 -4.84
CA PRO A 637 6.37 9.33 -5.98
C PRO A 637 7.03 9.07 -7.34
N GLY A 638 8.27 8.61 -7.40
CA GLY A 638 9.01 8.35 -8.65
C GLY A 638 9.45 6.90 -8.78
N TYR A 639 8.78 5.96 -8.10
CA TYR A 639 9.16 4.57 -7.93
C TYR A 639 10.58 4.41 -7.38
N SER A 640 10.90 3.26 -6.85
CA SER A 640 12.24 2.96 -6.33
C SER A 640 12.74 1.63 -6.88
N VAL A 641 13.96 1.62 -7.35
CA VAL A 641 14.62 0.47 -7.97
C VAL A 641 15.47 -0.25 -6.95
N TYR A 642 15.33 -1.56 -6.89
CA TYR A 642 16.01 -2.44 -5.94
C TYR A 642 16.67 -3.62 -6.64
N LEU A 643 17.74 -4.10 -6.04
CA LEU A 643 18.39 -5.36 -6.38
C LEU A 643 18.36 -6.27 -5.15
N ARG A 644 18.00 -7.54 -5.32
CA ARG A 644 17.84 -8.52 -4.24
C ARG A 644 18.39 -9.88 -4.63
N PRO A 645 19.09 -10.60 -3.73
CA PRO A 645 19.42 -12.00 -3.94
C PRO A 645 18.17 -12.89 -4.06
N THR A 646 18.16 -13.81 -5.02
CA THR A 646 17.04 -14.74 -5.24
C THR A 646 16.91 -15.82 -4.16
N ASP A 647 17.92 -15.97 -3.31
CA ASP A 647 17.86 -16.82 -2.12
C ASP A 647 17.11 -16.18 -0.94
N GLY A 648 16.61 -14.94 -1.09
CA GLY A 648 15.77 -14.25 -0.10
C GLY A 648 16.52 -13.27 0.81
N GLY A 649 17.77 -12.95 0.50
CA GLY A 649 18.54 -11.92 1.21
C GLY A 649 17.89 -10.53 1.15
N PRO A 650 18.40 -9.53 1.90
CA PRO A 650 17.85 -8.18 1.91
C PRO A 650 17.98 -7.49 0.55
N ALA A 651 17.00 -6.64 0.23
CA ALA A 651 17.04 -5.82 -0.96
C ALA A 651 17.90 -4.57 -0.76
N VAL A 652 18.65 -4.20 -1.77
CA VAL A 652 19.46 -2.99 -1.82
C VAL A 652 18.79 -2.00 -2.76
N ARG A 653 18.50 -0.79 -2.27
CA ARG A 653 17.96 0.29 -3.10
C ARG A 653 19.05 0.88 -3.97
N LEU A 654 18.85 0.89 -5.28
CA LEU A 654 19.80 1.45 -6.25
C LEU A 654 19.49 2.93 -6.58
N GLY A 655 18.22 3.30 -6.71
CA GLY A 655 17.83 4.65 -7.11
C GLY A 655 16.33 4.82 -7.34
N ARG A 656 15.98 5.86 -8.12
CA ARG A 656 14.60 6.14 -8.55
C ARG A 656 14.43 5.80 -10.02
N GLY A 657 13.17 5.59 -10.43
CA GLY A 657 12.74 5.35 -11.80
C GLY A 657 12.04 4.01 -11.97
N SER A 658 11.62 3.71 -13.20
CA SER A 658 11.09 2.41 -13.57
C SER A 658 12.24 1.47 -13.94
N ALA A 659 12.33 0.33 -13.27
CA ALA A 659 13.35 -0.68 -13.55
C ALA A 659 13.04 -1.39 -14.88
N LEU A 660 14.03 -1.49 -15.76
CA LEU A 660 13.88 -2.06 -17.09
C LEU A 660 14.70 -3.35 -17.26
N ASP A 661 16.02 -3.29 -17.09
CA ASP A 661 16.88 -4.44 -17.31
C ASP A 661 18.20 -4.36 -16.51
N LEU A 662 18.91 -5.49 -16.43
CA LEU A 662 20.28 -5.60 -15.91
C LEU A 662 21.28 -5.77 -17.06
N SER A 663 22.43 -5.07 -16.96
CA SER A 663 23.53 -5.33 -17.88
C SER A 663 23.98 -6.79 -17.82
N PRO A 664 24.46 -7.36 -18.94
CA PRO A 664 24.89 -8.76 -18.97
C PRO A 664 26.00 -9.13 -17.99
N ASP A 665 26.80 -8.17 -17.56
CA ASP A 665 27.83 -8.32 -16.53
C ASP A 665 27.30 -8.07 -15.10
N GLY A 666 26.01 -7.70 -14.97
CA GLY A 666 25.34 -7.44 -13.70
C GLY A 666 25.74 -6.14 -12.99
N ARG A 667 26.54 -5.27 -13.63
CA ARG A 667 27.07 -4.06 -13.00
C ARG A 667 26.15 -2.85 -13.05
N TRP A 668 25.21 -2.83 -13.98
CA TRP A 668 24.32 -1.70 -14.22
C TRP A 668 22.86 -2.12 -14.29
N ALA A 669 22.02 -1.39 -13.60
CA ALA A 669 20.58 -1.46 -13.76
C ALA A 669 20.12 -0.33 -14.69
N LEU A 670 19.43 -0.68 -15.76
CA LEU A 670 18.82 0.27 -16.69
C LEU A 670 17.45 0.67 -16.16
N THR A 671 17.19 1.99 -16.14
CA THR A 671 15.92 2.54 -15.66
C THR A 671 15.43 3.66 -16.57
N ALA A 672 14.12 3.88 -16.61
CA ALA A 672 13.49 5.05 -17.22
C ALA A 672 13.02 6.05 -16.18
N SER A 673 13.10 7.35 -16.48
CA SER A 673 12.46 8.37 -15.69
C SER A 673 10.95 8.34 -15.91
N LEU A 674 10.17 8.59 -14.85
CA LEU A 674 8.70 8.72 -14.94
C LEU A 674 8.25 10.15 -15.24
N ASP A 675 9.13 11.12 -15.00
CA ASP A 675 8.84 12.55 -15.17
C ASP A 675 9.39 13.08 -16.50
N ASP A 676 10.46 12.47 -17.02
CA ASP A 676 11.14 12.81 -18.27
C ASP A 676 11.05 11.63 -19.24
N GLU A 677 10.14 11.69 -20.20
CA GLU A 677 9.83 10.59 -21.13
C GLU A 677 11.00 10.19 -22.05
N ASP A 678 12.02 11.04 -22.18
CA ASP A 678 13.20 10.84 -23.01
C ASP A 678 14.47 10.52 -22.22
N LEU A 679 14.38 10.29 -20.89
CA LEU A 679 15.53 10.12 -20.00
C LEU A 679 15.70 8.67 -19.53
N MET A 680 16.81 8.04 -19.91
CA MET A 680 17.31 6.79 -19.32
C MET A 680 18.36 7.05 -18.25
N THR A 681 18.37 6.22 -17.20
CA THR A 681 19.39 6.25 -16.15
C THR A 681 20.00 4.86 -15.98
N PHE A 682 21.32 4.79 -15.93
CA PHE A 682 22.08 3.61 -15.60
C PHE A 682 22.54 3.74 -14.15
N LEU A 683 21.94 2.91 -13.28
CA LEU A 683 22.25 2.85 -11.85
C LEU A 683 23.31 1.79 -11.59
N PRO A 684 24.42 2.09 -10.89
CA PRO A 684 25.40 1.07 -10.56
C PRO A 684 24.81 0.09 -9.54
N THR A 685 25.03 -1.21 -9.71
CA THR A 685 24.61 -2.26 -8.77
C THR A 685 25.57 -2.40 -7.58
N GLY A 686 26.73 -1.79 -7.66
CA GLY A 686 27.75 -1.67 -6.62
C GLY A 686 28.17 -0.23 -6.40
N VAL A 687 29.46 -0.02 -6.07
CA VAL A 687 30.02 1.34 -5.91
C VAL A 687 30.14 2.01 -7.27
N GLY A 688 29.61 3.22 -7.42
CA GLY A 688 29.67 3.99 -8.65
C GLY A 688 28.69 5.17 -8.65
N GLU A 689 28.80 6.02 -9.68
CA GLU A 689 27.89 7.15 -9.89
C GLU A 689 26.88 6.81 -10.99
N PRO A 690 25.60 7.22 -10.85
CA PRO A 690 24.59 7.07 -11.89
C PRO A 690 24.98 7.81 -13.16
N ARG A 691 24.65 7.23 -14.33
CA ARG A 691 24.85 7.83 -15.64
C ARG A 691 23.51 8.00 -16.33
N THR A 692 23.30 9.13 -16.97
CA THR A 692 22.04 9.45 -17.69
C THR A 692 22.30 9.61 -19.19
N VAL A 693 21.31 9.19 -19.98
CA VAL A 693 21.28 9.35 -21.45
C VAL A 693 19.92 9.86 -21.87
N ARG A 694 19.88 10.96 -22.63
CA ARG A 694 18.65 11.48 -23.23
C ARG A 694 18.50 10.98 -24.67
N VAL A 695 17.25 10.67 -25.04
CA VAL A 695 16.86 10.29 -26.40
C VAL A 695 15.84 11.31 -26.92
N PRO A 696 16.25 12.52 -27.30
CA PRO A 696 15.33 13.62 -27.60
C PRO A 696 14.36 13.26 -28.74
N GLY A 697 13.08 13.59 -28.56
CA GLY A 697 12.04 13.33 -29.56
C GLY A 697 11.37 11.96 -29.45
N PHE A 698 11.79 11.13 -28.48
CA PHE A 698 11.22 9.81 -28.23
C PHE A 698 10.55 9.74 -26.86
N GLN A 699 9.35 9.18 -26.85
CA GLN A 699 8.69 8.71 -25.64
C GLN A 699 9.10 7.26 -25.39
N MET A 700 9.93 7.02 -24.37
CA MET A 700 10.39 5.69 -24.02
C MET A 700 9.29 4.90 -23.29
N ILE A 701 9.11 3.64 -23.67
CA ILE A 701 8.13 2.74 -23.07
C ILE A 701 8.84 1.57 -22.38
N ASN A 702 9.86 1.00 -23.02
CA ASN A 702 10.65 -0.11 -22.50
C ASN A 702 12.05 -0.08 -23.09
N ALA A 703 13.03 -0.65 -22.38
CA ALA A 703 14.37 -0.82 -22.90
C ALA A 703 15.04 -2.04 -22.28
N GLN A 704 15.93 -2.67 -23.03
CA GLN A 704 16.75 -3.80 -22.54
C GLN A 704 18.11 -3.81 -23.17
N TYR A 705 19.07 -4.41 -22.47
CA TYR A 705 20.40 -4.59 -23.03
C TYR A 705 20.37 -5.53 -24.22
N HIS A 706 21.08 -5.16 -25.26
CA HIS A 706 21.46 -6.09 -26.30
C HIS A 706 22.44 -7.12 -25.72
N PRO A 707 22.49 -8.37 -26.20
CA PRO A 707 23.38 -9.41 -25.68
C PRO A 707 24.88 -9.07 -25.64
N ASP A 708 25.33 -8.10 -26.47
CA ASP A 708 26.71 -7.62 -26.46
C ASP A 708 27.08 -6.76 -25.23
N GLY A 709 26.09 -6.37 -24.44
CA GLY A 709 26.27 -5.56 -23.24
C GLY A 709 26.57 -4.08 -23.47
N ARG A 710 26.59 -3.63 -24.76
CA ARG A 710 26.89 -2.26 -25.14
C ARG A 710 25.68 -1.53 -25.69
N ARG A 711 24.99 -2.15 -26.64
CA ARG A 711 23.80 -1.57 -27.27
C ARG A 711 22.55 -1.76 -26.41
N ILE A 712 21.59 -0.89 -26.61
CA ILE A 712 20.25 -0.94 -26.02
C ILE A 712 19.22 -1.19 -27.10
N LEU A 713 18.31 -2.13 -26.86
CA LEU A 713 17.07 -2.32 -27.59
C LEU A 713 16.01 -1.47 -26.91
N LEU A 714 15.52 -0.46 -27.62
CA LEU A 714 14.59 0.53 -27.09
C LEU A 714 13.22 0.36 -27.74
N LEU A 715 12.17 0.23 -26.95
CA LEU A 715 10.80 0.41 -27.41
C LEU A 715 10.40 1.85 -27.12
N ALA A 716 10.13 2.62 -28.15
CA ALA A 716 9.77 4.02 -28.03
C ALA A 716 8.82 4.45 -29.16
N ALA A 717 8.13 5.56 -28.93
CA ALA A 717 7.31 6.24 -29.90
C ALA A 717 7.92 7.61 -30.23
N GLU A 718 8.05 7.94 -31.51
CA GLU A 718 8.26 9.31 -31.95
C GLU A 718 6.95 10.10 -31.76
N LYS A 719 7.04 11.42 -31.60
CA LYS A 719 5.85 12.25 -31.37
C LYS A 719 4.84 12.13 -32.51
N GLY A 720 3.65 11.67 -32.21
CA GLY A 720 2.57 11.44 -33.15
C GLY A 720 2.61 10.08 -33.87
N HIS A 721 3.54 9.21 -33.50
CA HIS A 721 3.69 7.86 -34.03
C HIS A 721 3.39 6.79 -32.99
N THR A 722 3.09 5.59 -33.41
CA THR A 722 2.94 4.44 -32.51
C THR A 722 4.29 3.79 -32.21
N PRO A 723 4.43 3.08 -31.05
CA PRO A 723 5.71 2.50 -30.64
C PRO A 723 6.27 1.50 -31.62
N ARG A 724 7.61 1.46 -31.75
CA ARG A 724 8.38 0.45 -32.45
C ARG A 724 9.72 0.18 -31.76
N PHE A 725 10.37 -0.92 -32.06
CA PHE A 725 11.69 -1.24 -31.54
C PHE A 725 12.79 -0.55 -32.33
N TYR A 726 13.76 -0.05 -31.58
CA TYR A 726 14.99 0.57 -32.09
C TYR A 726 16.21 -0.11 -31.46
N VAL A 727 17.36 0.01 -32.11
CA VAL A 727 18.65 -0.27 -31.52
C VAL A 727 19.47 1.01 -31.44
N MET A 728 20.14 1.24 -30.32
CA MET A 728 21.04 2.38 -30.13
C MET A 728 22.28 1.99 -29.34
N ASP A 729 23.37 2.72 -29.56
CA ASP A 729 24.52 2.71 -28.69
C ASP A 729 24.45 3.96 -27.78
N PRO A 730 24.29 3.82 -26.47
CA PRO A 730 24.12 4.97 -25.56
C PRO A 730 25.38 5.86 -25.47
N GLU A 731 26.53 5.39 -26.01
CA GLU A 731 27.78 6.14 -26.06
C GLU A 731 28.03 6.80 -27.42
N ALA A 732 27.25 6.44 -28.45
CA ALA A 732 27.37 6.99 -29.79
C ALA A 732 26.46 8.21 -30.01
N SER A 733 26.99 9.21 -30.72
CA SER A 733 26.25 10.45 -31.07
C SER A 733 25.34 10.22 -32.30
N GLY A 734 24.38 9.33 -32.22
CA GLY A 734 23.46 9.07 -33.33
C GLY A 734 22.03 8.78 -32.88
N PRO A 735 21.01 9.03 -33.73
CA PRO A 735 19.65 8.69 -33.38
C PRO A 735 19.46 7.17 -33.32
N PRO A 736 18.50 6.66 -32.55
CA PRO A 736 18.14 5.25 -32.52
C PRO A 736 17.74 4.75 -33.93
N LYS A 737 18.26 3.58 -34.32
CA LYS A 737 17.94 2.92 -35.61
C LYS A 737 16.71 2.04 -35.45
N ALA A 738 15.66 2.27 -36.23
CA ALA A 738 14.46 1.43 -36.21
C ALA A 738 14.74 0.01 -36.68
N ILE A 739 14.16 -0.97 -35.97
CA ILE A 739 14.25 -2.40 -36.26
C ILE A 739 12.92 -2.91 -36.84
N THR A 740 11.79 -2.49 -36.28
CA THR A 740 10.45 -2.99 -36.62
C THR A 740 9.58 -1.89 -37.21
N PRO A 741 8.46 -2.21 -37.87
CA PRO A 741 7.41 -1.22 -38.11
C PRO A 741 6.77 -0.77 -36.80
N GLU A 742 5.89 0.22 -36.89
CA GLU A 742 5.07 0.70 -35.79
C GLU A 742 4.00 -0.31 -35.39
N GLY A 743 3.48 -0.19 -34.15
CA GLY A 743 2.39 -1.03 -33.64
C GLY A 743 2.82 -2.40 -33.12
N VAL A 744 4.08 -2.54 -32.68
CA VAL A 744 4.60 -3.77 -32.08
C VAL A 744 4.21 -3.90 -30.60
N GLY A 745 4.28 -5.13 -30.08
CA GLY A 745 4.07 -5.40 -28.66
C GLY A 745 5.18 -4.83 -27.77
N ILE A 746 4.93 -4.75 -26.48
CA ILE A 746 5.80 -4.06 -25.49
C ILE A 746 7.02 -4.88 -25.06
N VAL A 747 7.13 -6.14 -25.45
CA VAL A 747 8.24 -7.02 -25.09
C VAL A 747 8.91 -7.57 -26.34
N CYS A 748 10.21 -7.77 -26.26
CA CYS A 748 10.94 -8.52 -27.24
C CYS A 748 11.96 -9.45 -26.56
N ALA A 749 12.32 -10.53 -27.25
CA ALA A 749 13.36 -11.45 -26.86
C ALA A 749 14.52 -11.35 -27.87
N PRO A 750 15.69 -10.84 -27.48
CA PRO A 750 16.87 -10.83 -28.34
C PRO A 750 17.47 -12.23 -28.44
N SER A 751 17.92 -12.61 -29.66
CA SER A 751 18.65 -13.88 -29.87
C SER A 751 20.03 -13.82 -29.21
N PRO A 752 20.61 -14.95 -28.76
CA PRO A 752 21.90 -14.98 -28.08
C PRO A 752 23.06 -14.42 -28.91
N ASP A 753 22.98 -14.54 -30.24
CA ASP A 753 23.97 -14.00 -31.18
C ASP A 753 23.81 -12.49 -31.41
N GLY A 754 22.76 -11.87 -30.82
CA GLY A 754 22.47 -10.46 -30.96
C GLY A 754 22.03 -10.01 -32.37
N ARG A 755 21.67 -10.91 -33.25
CA ARG A 755 21.34 -10.56 -34.65
C ARG A 755 19.83 -10.40 -34.85
N ARG A 756 19.00 -10.94 -34.01
CA ARG A 756 17.53 -10.99 -34.22
C ARG A 756 16.81 -10.65 -32.92
N ILE A 757 15.59 -10.17 -33.04
CA ILE A 757 14.64 -10.07 -31.93
C ILE A 757 13.36 -10.80 -32.30
N ALA A 758 12.76 -11.51 -31.34
CA ALA A 758 11.40 -12.03 -31.48
C ALA A 758 10.45 -11.07 -30.74
N THR A 759 9.40 -10.62 -31.44
CA THR A 759 8.37 -9.73 -30.84
C THR A 759 7.03 -9.94 -31.50
N THR A 760 5.97 -9.33 -30.97
CA THR A 760 4.62 -9.44 -31.52
C THR A 760 4.21 -8.14 -32.22
N ILE A 761 3.28 -8.27 -33.15
CA ILE A 761 2.46 -7.17 -33.67
C ILE A 761 1.03 -7.42 -33.17
N ALA A 762 0.31 -6.38 -32.82
CA ALA A 762 -1.06 -6.50 -32.32
C ALA A 762 -1.93 -7.39 -33.26
N GLY A 763 -2.58 -8.40 -32.69
CA GLY A 763 -3.47 -9.32 -33.40
C GLY A 763 -2.76 -10.34 -34.30
N LYS A 764 -1.42 -10.39 -34.34
CA LYS A 764 -0.65 -11.32 -35.17
C LYS A 764 0.20 -12.29 -34.33
N PRO A 765 0.56 -13.46 -34.84
CA PRO A 765 1.60 -14.31 -34.26
C PRO A 765 2.94 -13.59 -34.16
N ALA A 766 3.79 -14.02 -33.24
CA ALA A 766 5.12 -13.47 -33.04
C ALA A 766 6.00 -13.58 -34.28
N GLN A 767 6.82 -12.59 -34.52
CA GLN A 767 7.75 -12.50 -35.64
C GLN A 767 9.17 -12.32 -35.15
N ILE A 768 10.12 -12.79 -35.94
CA ILE A 768 11.56 -12.67 -35.74
C ILE A 768 12.09 -11.61 -36.70
N TRP A 769 12.67 -10.55 -36.17
CA TRP A 769 13.18 -9.39 -36.93
C TRP A 769 14.72 -9.35 -36.87
N PRO A 770 15.40 -9.19 -38.02
CA PRO A 770 16.83 -8.91 -38.03
C PRO A 770 17.11 -7.49 -37.45
N ILE A 771 18.08 -7.37 -36.53
CA ILE A 771 18.40 -6.07 -35.92
C ILE A 771 19.05 -5.09 -36.90
N ASP A 772 19.84 -5.61 -37.84
CA ASP A 772 20.52 -4.78 -38.84
C ASP A 772 19.64 -4.36 -40.02
N GLY A 773 18.40 -4.84 -40.08
CA GLY A 773 17.44 -4.63 -41.16
C GLY A 773 17.23 -5.86 -42.00
N GLY A 774 16.11 -5.92 -42.70
CA GLY A 774 15.66 -7.04 -43.53
C GLY A 774 14.23 -7.45 -43.22
N ASP A 775 13.71 -8.39 -44.01
CA ASP A 775 12.35 -8.86 -43.85
C ASP A 775 12.21 -9.76 -42.63
N PRO A 776 11.09 -9.62 -41.86
CA PRO A 776 10.83 -10.51 -40.76
C PRO A 776 10.47 -11.92 -41.24
N SER A 777 10.73 -12.88 -40.36
CA SER A 777 10.22 -14.23 -40.50
C SER A 777 9.22 -14.55 -39.39
N PRO A 778 8.16 -15.34 -39.66
CA PRO A 778 7.26 -15.74 -38.58
C PRO A 778 7.99 -16.63 -37.60
N LEU A 779 7.64 -16.52 -36.29
CA LEU A 779 7.99 -17.55 -35.33
C LEU A 779 7.03 -18.72 -35.50
N PRO A 780 7.47 -19.86 -36.07
CA PRO A 780 6.58 -20.97 -36.34
C PRO A 780 5.92 -21.48 -35.06
N GLY A 781 4.66 -21.89 -35.12
CA GLY A 781 3.93 -22.41 -33.94
C GLY A 781 3.51 -21.36 -32.91
N SER A 782 3.80 -20.08 -33.13
CA SER A 782 3.27 -19.00 -32.30
C SER A 782 1.83 -18.66 -32.69
N THR A 783 1.07 -18.16 -31.71
CA THR A 783 -0.32 -17.72 -31.87
C THR A 783 -0.46 -16.24 -31.46
N PRO A 784 -1.50 -15.54 -31.90
CA PRO A 784 -1.79 -14.20 -31.37
C PRO A 784 -1.91 -14.23 -29.87
N GLY A 785 -1.30 -13.26 -29.18
CA GLY A 785 -1.25 -13.17 -27.71
C GLY A 785 -0.01 -13.80 -27.07
N ASP A 786 0.78 -14.60 -27.79
CA ASP A 786 2.06 -15.09 -27.31
C ASP A 786 3.05 -13.92 -27.14
N LYS A 787 3.69 -13.82 -25.98
CA LYS A 787 4.68 -12.78 -25.70
C LYS A 787 6.07 -13.42 -25.62
N PRO A 788 6.95 -13.26 -26.63
CA PRO A 788 8.33 -13.74 -26.55
C PRO A 788 9.09 -13.01 -25.45
N ILE A 789 9.71 -13.77 -24.53
CA ILE A 789 10.44 -13.20 -23.40
C ILE A 789 11.89 -13.64 -23.30
N HIS A 790 12.26 -14.77 -23.93
CA HIS A 790 13.61 -15.32 -23.80
C HIS A 790 13.94 -16.26 -24.98
N TRP A 791 15.22 -16.29 -25.37
CA TRP A 791 15.79 -17.27 -26.29
C TRP A 791 16.68 -18.24 -25.51
N SER A 792 16.65 -19.52 -25.86
CA SER A 792 17.62 -20.48 -25.34
C SER A 792 19.04 -20.10 -25.76
N ALA A 793 20.05 -20.45 -24.95
CA ALA A 793 21.43 -20.12 -25.21
C ALA A 793 21.97 -20.69 -26.55
N ASP A 794 21.41 -21.81 -27.04
CA ASP A 794 21.76 -22.41 -28.33
C ASP A 794 21.00 -21.79 -29.52
N GLY A 795 20.11 -20.82 -29.27
CA GLY A 795 19.32 -20.13 -30.28
C GLY A 795 18.24 -20.98 -30.95
N ARG A 796 17.91 -22.17 -30.40
CA ARG A 796 16.95 -23.12 -31.02
C ARG A 796 15.52 -22.90 -30.55
N THR A 797 15.32 -22.40 -29.36
CA THR A 797 13.97 -22.22 -28.82
C THR A 797 13.71 -20.77 -28.36
N VAL A 798 12.47 -20.34 -28.52
CA VAL A 798 11.96 -19.08 -27.94
C VAL A 798 10.94 -19.43 -26.89
N SER A 799 11.17 -18.93 -25.69
CA SER A 799 10.19 -18.99 -24.60
C SER A 799 9.16 -17.88 -24.78
N VAL A 800 7.89 -18.26 -24.78
CA VAL A 800 6.76 -17.33 -24.86
C VAL A 800 5.91 -17.45 -23.61
N ILE A 801 5.38 -16.32 -23.14
CA ILE A 801 4.43 -16.29 -22.04
C ILE A 801 3.03 -16.05 -22.57
N VAL A 802 2.08 -16.84 -22.10
CA VAL A 802 0.64 -16.68 -22.32
C VAL A 802 0.04 -16.25 -20.98
N ILE A 803 -0.39 -15.01 -20.91
CA ILE A 803 -0.97 -14.44 -19.69
C ILE A 803 -2.43 -14.84 -19.62
N GLY A 804 -2.81 -15.53 -18.53
CA GLY A 804 -4.19 -15.78 -18.17
C GLY A 804 -4.60 -14.94 -16.95
N ASN A 805 -5.86 -15.05 -16.54
CA ASN A 805 -6.37 -14.23 -15.44
C ASN A 805 -5.72 -14.55 -14.07
N LYS A 806 -5.37 -15.82 -13.81
CA LYS A 806 -4.84 -16.26 -12.50
C LYS A 806 -3.56 -17.06 -12.57
N ALA A 807 -3.13 -17.35 -13.77
CA ALA A 807 -1.92 -18.09 -14.05
C ALA A 807 -1.33 -17.59 -15.36
N ALA A 808 -0.02 -17.68 -15.48
CA ALA A 808 0.68 -17.48 -16.72
C ALA A 808 1.30 -18.81 -17.17
N ARG A 809 1.17 -19.15 -18.45
CA ARG A 809 1.78 -20.34 -19.01
C ARG A 809 3.04 -19.97 -19.76
N LEU A 810 4.14 -20.58 -19.40
CA LEU A 810 5.42 -20.49 -20.08
C LEU A 810 5.55 -21.66 -21.04
N ASP A 811 5.62 -21.39 -22.33
CA ASP A 811 5.83 -22.38 -23.38
C ASP A 811 7.18 -22.14 -24.08
N ALA A 812 7.82 -23.18 -24.53
CA ALA A 812 8.97 -23.14 -25.41
C ALA A 812 8.56 -23.53 -26.85
N ILE A 813 8.98 -22.72 -27.82
CA ILE A 813 8.73 -22.94 -29.26
C ILE A 813 10.07 -23.19 -29.93
N ASP A 814 10.23 -24.35 -30.59
CA ASP A 814 11.37 -24.64 -31.46
C ASP A 814 11.29 -23.81 -32.73
N VAL A 815 12.31 -22.99 -32.98
CA VAL A 815 12.31 -21.97 -34.04
C VAL A 815 12.31 -22.61 -35.44
N ALA A 816 12.87 -23.84 -35.60
CA ALA A 816 12.96 -24.50 -36.88
C ALA A 816 11.69 -25.30 -37.23
N SER A 817 11.16 -26.02 -36.25
CA SER A 817 10.01 -26.93 -36.47
C SER A 817 8.66 -26.34 -36.09
N GLY A 818 8.63 -25.28 -35.30
CA GLY A 818 7.42 -24.73 -34.70
C GLY A 818 6.81 -25.60 -33.60
N ARG A 819 7.50 -26.65 -33.15
CA ARG A 819 7.02 -27.52 -32.09
C ARG A 819 6.94 -26.72 -30.78
N ARG A 820 5.76 -26.70 -30.19
CA ARG A 820 5.46 -26.03 -28.95
C ARG A 820 5.38 -27.02 -27.78
N SER A 821 5.97 -26.72 -26.67
CA SER A 821 5.88 -27.50 -25.45
C SER A 821 5.67 -26.58 -24.25
N THR A 822 4.75 -26.94 -23.37
CA THR A 822 4.55 -26.20 -22.10
C THR A 822 5.68 -26.56 -21.14
N VAL A 823 6.43 -25.54 -20.74
CA VAL A 823 7.53 -25.68 -19.77
C VAL A 823 6.99 -25.64 -18.35
N ARG A 824 6.08 -24.67 -18.07
CA ARG A 824 5.56 -24.46 -16.73
C ARG A 824 4.28 -23.62 -16.74
N THR A 825 3.44 -23.84 -15.73
CA THR A 825 2.37 -22.93 -15.35
C THR A 825 2.77 -22.21 -14.07
N LEU A 826 2.73 -20.89 -14.10
CA LEU A 826 3.09 -19.99 -13.00
C LEU A 826 1.80 -19.51 -12.32
N SER A 827 1.63 -19.84 -11.05
CA SER A 827 0.45 -19.45 -10.27
C SER A 827 0.80 -19.52 -8.79
N PRO A 828 0.46 -18.48 -7.98
CA PRO A 828 0.59 -18.58 -6.54
C PRO A 828 -0.21 -19.76 -5.97
N ALA A 829 0.33 -20.43 -4.97
CA ALA A 829 -0.32 -21.60 -4.33
C ALA A 829 -1.70 -21.23 -3.73
N ASP A 830 -1.84 -20.02 -3.19
CA ASP A 830 -3.12 -19.47 -2.73
C ASP A 830 -3.71 -18.58 -3.83
N ALA A 831 -4.80 -19.02 -4.45
CA ALA A 831 -5.48 -18.34 -5.54
C ALA A 831 -6.48 -17.26 -5.09
N ALA A 832 -6.76 -17.14 -3.76
CA ALA A 832 -7.74 -16.18 -3.27
C ALA A 832 -7.32 -14.73 -3.55
N GLY A 833 -8.18 -13.99 -4.22
CA GLY A 833 -7.95 -12.59 -4.58
C GLY A 833 -6.90 -12.37 -5.69
N ILE A 834 -6.35 -13.42 -6.32
CA ILE A 834 -5.43 -13.26 -7.44
C ILE A 834 -6.18 -12.70 -8.65
N VAL A 835 -5.72 -11.54 -9.14
CA VAL A 835 -6.29 -10.86 -10.32
C VAL A 835 -5.43 -11.01 -11.55
N SER A 836 -4.11 -11.12 -11.42
CA SER A 836 -3.20 -11.40 -12.54
C SER A 836 -1.90 -12.05 -12.08
N VAL A 837 -1.30 -12.78 -12.99
CA VAL A 837 0.11 -13.21 -12.97
C VAL A 837 0.77 -12.62 -14.21
N ASP A 838 1.77 -11.78 -14.02
CA ASP A 838 2.39 -10.99 -15.09
C ASP A 838 3.90 -10.78 -14.86
N PHE A 839 4.58 -10.08 -15.74
CA PHE A 839 6.00 -9.72 -15.64
C PHE A 839 6.91 -10.88 -15.26
N VAL A 840 6.96 -11.88 -16.16
CA VAL A 840 7.85 -13.06 -16.00
C VAL A 840 9.23 -12.73 -16.52
N THR A 841 10.27 -13.02 -15.75
CA THR A 841 11.67 -12.91 -16.12
C THR A 841 12.40 -14.24 -15.87
N LEU A 842 13.39 -14.55 -16.71
CA LEU A 842 14.14 -15.80 -16.70
C LEU A 842 15.64 -15.53 -16.61
N SER A 843 16.40 -16.43 -15.97
CA SER A 843 17.86 -16.46 -16.08
C SER A 843 18.30 -16.86 -17.49
N ALA A 844 19.57 -16.65 -17.83
CA ALA A 844 20.08 -16.93 -19.18
C ALA A 844 19.90 -18.39 -19.62
N ASP A 845 19.88 -19.33 -18.71
CA ASP A 845 19.62 -20.76 -18.96
C ASP A 845 18.17 -21.18 -18.73
N ALA A 846 17.30 -20.21 -18.39
CA ALA A 846 15.90 -20.40 -18.03
C ALA A 846 15.66 -21.36 -16.84
N SER A 847 16.68 -21.69 -16.05
CA SER A 847 16.56 -22.55 -14.87
C SER A 847 15.93 -21.83 -13.67
N VAL A 848 16.16 -20.51 -13.56
CA VAL A 848 15.61 -19.63 -12.54
C VAL A 848 14.61 -18.69 -13.18
N TYR A 849 13.50 -18.47 -12.48
CA TYR A 849 12.47 -17.53 -12.91
C TYR A 849 11.98 -16.69 -11.75
N ALA A 850 11.44 -15.53 -12.07
CA ALA A 850 10.64 -14.73 -11.17
C ALA A 850 9.44 -14.17 -11.93
N TYR A 851 8.32 -14.04 -11.25
CA TYR A 851 7.11 -13.45 -11.78
C TYR A 851 6.37 -12.62 -10.76
N SER A 852 5.63 -11.61 -11.21
CA SER A 852 4.75 -10.88 -10.31
C SER A 852 3.34 -11.45 -10.33
N TYR A 853 2.65 -11.28 -9.20
CA TYR A 853 1.23 -11.52 -9.07
C TYR A 853 0.56 -10.33 -8.38
N ARG A 854 -0.67 -10.06 -8.75
CA ARG A 854 -1.50 -9.07 -8.05
C ARG A 854 -2.59 -9.77 -7.27
N ARG A 855 -2.67 -9.43 -5.99
CA ARG A 855 -3.74 -9.87 -5.12
C ARG A 855 -4.58 -8.68 -4.69
N MET A 856 -5.89 -8.79 -4.79
CA MET A 856 -6.83 -7.78 -4.36
C MET A 856 -7.95 -8.45 -3.56
N LEU A 857 -8.23 -7.93 -2.38
CA LEU A 857 -9.40 -8.31 -1.60
C LEU A 857 -10.25 -7.06 -1.42
N SER A 858 -11.52 -7.16 -1.73
CA SER A 858 -12.40 -5.99 -1.76
C SER A 858 -13.78 -6.26 -1.19
N ALA A 859 -14.40 -5.20 -0.69
CA ALA A 859 -15.78 -5.19 -0.21
C ALA A 859 -16.53 -3.98 -0.78
N LEU A 860 -17.80 -4.17 -1.13
CA LEU A 860 -18.68 -3.13 -1.63
C LEU A 860 -19.39 -2.44 -0.47
N TYR A 861 -19.38 -1.13 -0.50
CA TYR A 861 -20.09 -0.26 0.44
C TYR A 861 -21.05 0.66 -0.30
N GLN A 862 -22.22 0.84 0.27
CA GLN A 862 -23.07 1.99 -0.02
C GLN A 862 -22.75 3.07 0.99
N VAL A 863 -22.65 4.31 0.51
CA VAL A 863 -22.34 5.48 1.35
C VAL A 863 -23.43 6.51 1.18
N ASP A 864 -24.02 6.93 2.30
CA ASP A 864 -25.01 7.99 2.39
C ASP A 864 -24.38 9.24 3.00
N GLY A 865 -24.70 10.42 2.46
CA GLY A 865 -24.25 11.70 3.01
C GLY A 865 -22.83 12.11 2.59
N LEU A 866 -22.21 11.48 1.62
CA LEU A 866 -20.93 11.92 1.06
C LEU A 866 -21.12 13.29 0.37
N ARG A 867 -20.27 14.29 0.68
CA ARG A 867 -20.42 15.66 0.19
C ARG A 867 -19.09 16.30 -0.23
#